data_686362a52b7be44636be960cda079fb4
#
_entry.id   686362a52b7be44636be960cda079fb4
#
_cell.length_a   1.000
_cell.length_b   1.000
_cell.length_c   1.000
_cell.angle_alpha   90.00
_cell.angle_beta   90.00
_cell.angle_gamma   90.00
#
_symmetry.space_group_name_H-M   'P 1'
#
loop_
_entity.id
_entity.type
_entity.pdbx_description
1 polymer ?
#
loop_
_entity_poly.entity_id
_entity_poly.type
_entity_poly.pdbx_seq_one_letter_code
_entity_poly.pdbx_strand_id
1 'polypeptide(L)'
;MRKRPFLLLATEFLLGIVCVREQLPAWGVLAVLLLVYTTPWKERGMRKVLFAAGLPGMFLLGMLQMQRQIDFRQQYLQKLTDGQEVRLAGKIDRIEPKTRCVYYYLKDCTVEAESQTLPCNDVIAYVSSASHSAGQILNIEGTISLFTEASNEGMFDARQFYQSQKIDFGIWVTKISRVYGKPDRYRCALQNMKKRANDVIRHSIRDDGVLSAMLLGEKGALDAEIKSLYQRAGIAHVLAISGLHISLLGMGLYRLLRKRLHTRYVTAALATTVFLISYAVLSGNGVSTQRAVGMCLIYLFADVTGYAYDMLNALGIVVLVLLWKNPFLLSYSGFVFSVMAVIAIGVGANVLLEWEHSWKRRQQAGEETIKKTFFSRQKEGILVSFAIQLFTIPLVAYSYYEIPVYAMLINLFVLAVVNGLLGLTVLGVIVGMAFLPAGRVLFAPCGWMLDSYRFLCEVSLKIPGAQRITGKPAHMRIFWYYLGLGVFLLAIYACARRNEKHKDCRETADLCVSRRKKRLQGIVFSCFIAFLLLFLLFPQKKSFEIDFLDVGQGDGIYLCTGGGTSMFIDGGSTDVKQVGKYRILPFLKAKGVSEISYWFVSHTDTDHVSGLKEVLVSGYRVEYLVFAKAVEKEAKTKELAELARSHGTKVLYMQAGDTVRSKRAAMRCLYPKASDKAEDVNDLCLVLQFEEGDISALFGGDISTDVEEQLLRRRKWDKVLIFKADHHGSRYANAEALLKCIRPEITVASAGKDNRYGHPSPDAVQRIKESGSRFFCTIEGGRIRVRVIENKLVCETYVK
;
A
#
# COMPACT_ATOMS: atom_id res chain seq x y z
N MET A 1 -11.48 2.04 29.06
CA MET A 1 -12.30 1.16 28.21
C MET A 1 -13.73 0.98 28.73
N ARG A 2 -14.00 0.79 30.03
CA ARG A 2 -15.37 0.57 30.57
C ARG A 2 -16.43 1.62 30.19
N LYS A 3 -16.06 2.85 29.88
CA LYS A 3 -16.96 3.93 29.44
C LYS A 3 -17.20 3.98 27.93
N ARG A 4 -16.67 3.00 27.16
CA ARG A 4 -16.67 2.99 25.70
C ARG A 4 -17.19 1.66 25.14
N PRO A 5 -18.49 1.37 25.32
CA PRO A 5 -19.09 0.10 24.93
C PRO A 5 -19.00 -0.17 23.43
N PHE A 6 -19.25 0.83 22.60
CA PHE A 6 -19.26 0.63 21.16
C PHE A 6 -17.87 0.36 20.56
N LEU A 7 -16.80 0.90 21.18
CA LEU A 7 -15.44 0.57 20.79
C LEU A 7 -15.15 -0.91 21.06
N LEU A 8 -15.57 -1.45 22.21
CA LEU A 8 -15.40 -2.86 22.54
C LEU A 8 -16.19 -3.77 21.60
N LEU A 9 -17.48 -3.45 21.35
CA LEU A 9 -18.32 -4.21 20.41
C LEU A 9 -17.71 -4.22 19.00
N ALA A 10 -17.15 -3.08 18.55
CA ALA A 10 -16.46 -3.00 17.28
C ALA A 10 -15.19 -3.85 17.23
N THR A 11 -14.44 -3.92 18.32
CA THR A 11 -13.24 -4.76 18.42
C THR A 11 -13.58 -6.24 18.32
N GLU A 12 -14.64 -6.71 19.03
CA GLU A 12 -15.09 -8.08 18.97
C GLU A 12 -15.60 -8.48 17.59
N PHE A 13 -16.40 -7.61 16.96
CA PHE A 13 -16.88 -7.81 15.61
C PHE A 13 -15.71 -7.93 14.60
N LEU A 14 -14.71 -7.07 14.74
CA LEU A 14 -13.49 -7.09 13.94
C LEU A 14 -12.70 -8.40 14.15
N LEU A 15 -12.54 -8.86 15.40
CA LEU A 15 -11.88 -10.12 15.71
C LEU A 15 -12.60 -11.32 15.07
N GLY A 16 -13.94 -11.32 15.06
CA GLY A 16 -14.73 -12.34 14.37
C GLY A 16 -14.45 -12.38 12.87
N ILE A 17 -14.37 -11.22 12.21
CA ILE A 17 -14.01 -11.11 10.77
C ILE A 17 -12.61 -11.65 10.53
N VAL A 18 -11.61 -11.26 11.36
CA VAL A 18 -10.22 -11.70 11.22
C VAL A 18 -10.10 -13.22 11.42
N CYS A 19 -10.86 -13.78 12.36
CA CYS A 19 -10.87 -15.21 12.63
C CYS A 19 -11.25 -16.04 11.39
N VAL A 20 -12.30 -15.65 10.68
CA VAL A 20 -12.71 -16.32 9.43
C VAL A 20 -11.71 -16.07 8.31
N ARG A 21 -11.24 -14.85 8.17
CA ARG A 21 -10.31 -14.46 7.10
C ARG A 21 -8.97 -15.19 7.17
N GLU A 22 -8.39 -15.29 8.38
CA GLU A 22 -7.08 -15.91 8.63
C GLU A 22 -7.22 -17.41 8.99
N GLN A 23 -8.43 -17.98 8.88
CA GLN A 23 -8.74 -19.38 9.22
C GLN A 23 -8.26 -19.77 10.62
N LEU A 24 -8.35 -18.85 11.58
CA LEU A 24 -7.94 -19.10 12.96
C LEU A 24 -8.98 -19.98 13.69
N PRO A 25 -8.56 -20.87 14.58
CA PRO A 25 -9.50 -21.69 15.36
C PRO A 25 -10.34 -20.80 16.29
N ALA A 26 -11.65 -20.76 16.07
CA ALA A 26 -12.59 -19.90 16.79
C ALA A 26 -12.58 -20.13 18.31
N TRP A 27 -12.41 -21.37 18.74
CA TRP A 27 -12.35 -21.72 20.17
C TRP A 27 -11.13 -21.12 20.89
N GLY A 28 -9.98 -21.01 20.22
CA GLY A 28 -8.78 -20.38 20.80
C GLY A 28 -8.98 -18.90 21.07
N VAL A 29 -9.61 -18.18 20.13
CA VAL A 29 -9.94 -16.77 20.29
C VAL A 29 -11.01 -16.59 21.37
N LEU A 30 -12.07 -17.41 21.38
CA LEU A 30 -13.08 -17.40 22.44
C LEU A 30 -12.50 -17.70 23.82
N ALA A 31 -11.55 -18.64 23.95
CA ALA A 31 -10.89 -18.94 25.22
C ALA A 31 -10.09 -17.77 25.76
N VAL A 32 -9.35 -17.03 24.90
CA VAL A 32 -8.62 -15.80 25.28
C VAL A 32 -9.60 -14.71 25.71
N LEU A 33 -10.69 -14.52 24.98
CA LEU A 33 -11.74 -13.55 25.33
C LEU A 33 -12.39 -13.91 26.69
N LEU A 34 -12.74 -15.17 26.92
CA LEU A 34 -13.27 -15.64 28.20
C LEU A 34 -12.30 -15.40 29.36
N LEU A 35 -10.99 -15.63 29.17
CA LEU A 35 -9.96 -15.35 30.17
C LEU A 35 -9.85 -13.85 30.49
N VAL A 36 -9.95 -12.97 29.52
CA VAL A 36 -9.96 -11.51 29.72
C VAL A 36 -11.23 -11.07 30.45
N TYR A 37 -12.37 -11.74 30.24
CA TYR A 37 -13.67 -11.39 30.85
C TYR A 37 -13.94 -12.04 32.19
N THR A 38 -13.31 -13.18 32.53
CA THR A 38 -13.43 -13.83 33.83
C THR A 38 -12.58 -13.18 34.93
N THR A 39 -11.66 -12.28 34.59
CA THR A 39 -10.94 -11.50 35.60
C THR A 39 -11.93 -10.68 36.45
N PRO A 40 -11.74 -10.63 37.80
CA PRO A 40 -12.76 -10.12 38.73
C PRO A 40 -13.07 -8.63 38.52
N TRP A 41 -14.27 -8.37 38.05
CA TRP A 41 -14.79 -7.03 37.83
C TRP A 41 -15.60 -6.56 39.02
N LYS A 42 -15.29 -5.39 39.52
CA LYS A 42 -15.90 -4.80 40.75
C LYS A 42 -17.38 -4.37 40.65
N GLU A 43 -18.00 -4.47 39.48
CA GLU A 43 -19.42 -4.06 39.28
C GLU A 43 -20.37 -5.26 39.29
N ARG A 44 -21.43 -5.22 40.13
CA ARG A 44 -22.53 -6.19 40.24
C ARG A 44 -23.77 -5.65 39.52
N GLY A 45 -24.45 -6.48 38.70
CA GLY A 45 -25.78 -6.17 38.14
C GLY A 45 -26.00 -6.66 36.69
N MET A 46 -27.25 -6.57 36.22
CA MET A 46 -27.77 -7.02 34.91
C MET A 46 -26.99 -6.45 33.72
N ARG A 47 -26.48 -5.22 33.85
CA ARG A 47 -25.61 -4.59 32.82
C ARG A 47 -24.33 -5.39 32.56
N LYS A 48 -23.78 -6.07 33.60
CA LYS A 48 -22.58 -6.90 33.48
C LYS A 48 -22.87 -8.18 32.67
N VAL A 49 -24.05 -8.78 32.90
CA VAL A 49 -24.49 -10.00 32.20
C VAL A 49 -24.77 -9.70 30.71
N LEU A 50 -25.51 -8.61 30.45
CA LEU A 50 -25.79 -8.17 29.06
C LEU A 50 -24.53 -7.84 28.28
N PHE A 51 -23.55 -7.24 28.95
CA PHE A 51 -22.26 -6.89 28.30
C PHE A 51 -21.41 -8.15 28.08
N ALA A 52 -21.36 -9.07 29.06
CA ALA A 52 -20.60 -10.31 28.97
C ALA A 52 -21.18 -11.26 27.91
N ALA A 53 -22.51 -11.25 27.70
CA ALA A 53 -23.15 -12.04 26.63
C ALA A 53 -23.10 -11.33 25.26
N GLY A 54 -23.15 -10.00 25.24
CA GLY A 54 -23.13 -9.23 24.00
C GLY A 54 -21.80 -9.25 23.24
N LEU A 55 -20.69 -9.39 23.93
CA LEU A 55 -19.35 -9.40 23.30
C LEU A 55 -19.11 -10.69 22.49
N PRO A 56 -19.32 -11.91 23.01
CA PRO A 56 -19.27 -13.12 22.20
C PRO A 56 -20.27 -13.11 21.05
N GLY A 57 -21.47 -12.54 21.27
CA GLY A 57 -22.47 -12.35 20.23
C GLY A 57 -21.96 -11.50 19.06
N MET A 58 -21.26 -10.38 19.35
CA MET A 58 -20.66 -9.53 18.31
C MET A 58 -19.52 -10.21 17.58
N PHE A 59 -18.72 -11.02 18.26
CA PHE A 59 -17.68 -11.85 17.65
C PHE A 59 -18.31 -12.84 16.65
N LEU A 60 -19.32 -13.60 17.07
CA LEU A 60 -20.04 -14.52 16.19
C LEU A 60 -20.71 -13.81 15.01
N LEU A 61 -21.32 -12.65 15.25
CA LEU A 61 -21.89 -11.83 14.18
C LEU A 61 -20.83 -11.39 13.16
N GLY A 62 -19.61 -11.07 13.60
CA GLY A 62 -18.48 -10.76 12.74
C GLY A 62 -18.09 -11.94 11.86
N MET A 63 -18.00 -13.14 12.47
CA MET A 63 -17.74 -14.38 11.73
C MET A 63 -18.84 -14.66 10.68
N LEU A 64 -20.09 -14.63 11.09
CA LEU A 64 -21.24 -14.88 10.23
C LEU A 64 -21.31 -13.89 9.06
N GLN A 65 -21.05 -12.62 9.33
CA GLN A 65 -21.04 -11.59 8.29
C GLN A 65 -19.93 -11.81 7.26
N MET A 66 -18.74 -12.17 7.71
CA MET A 66 -17.61 -12.47 6.80
C MET A 66 -17.93 -13.71 5.96
N GLN A 67 -18.39 -14.79 6.58
CA GLN A 67 -18.75 -16.03 5.88
C GLN A 67 -19.85 -15.80 4.85
N ARG A 68 -20.92 -15.10 5.24
CA ARG A 68 -22.02 -14.75 4.34
C ARG A 68 -21.54 -13.98 3.10
N GLN A 69 -20.58 -13.05 3.28
CA GLN A 69 -20.05 -12.29 2.16
C GLN A 69 -19.15 -13.15 1.25
N ILE A 70 -18.42 -14.11 1.81
CA ILE A 70 -17.64 -15.08 1.04
C ILE A 70 -18.60 -15.96 0.21
N ASP A 71 -19.60 -16.56 0.87
CA ASP A 71 -20.56 -17.47 0.22
C ASP A 71 -21.34 -16.76 -0.90
N PHE A 72 -21.79 -15.52 -0.65
CA PHE A 72 -22.48 -14.71 -1.66
C PHE A 72 -21.63 -14.49 -2.90
N ARG A 73 -20.34 -14.23 -2.72
CA ARG A 73 -19.42 -13.98 -3.85
C ARG A 73 -19.10 -15.27 -4.60
N GLN A 74 -18.96 -16.39 -3.90
CA GLN A 74 -18.67 -17.68 -4.53
C GLN A 74 -19.81 -18.13 -5.44
N GLN A 75 -21.07 -17.81 -5.13
CA GLN A 75 -22.24 -18.20 -5.92
C GLN A 75 -22.18 -17.76 -7.38
N TYR A 76 -21.58 -16.63 -7.70
CA TYR A 76 -21.44 -16.14 -9.07
C TYR A 76 -20.01 -16.18 -9.60
N LEU A 77 -18.98 -15.95 -8.76
CA LEU A 77 -17.60 -15.96 -9.24
C LEU A 77 -17.13 -17.32 -9.77
N GLN A 78 -17.64 -18.42 -9.19
CA GLN A 78 -17.31 -19.77 -9.66
C GLN A 78 -17.85 -20.07 -11.08
N LYS A 79 -18.85 -19.32 -11.53
CA LYS A 79 -19.48 -19.45 -12.86
C LYS A 79 -18.94 -18.46 -13.89
N LEU A 80 -17.99 -17.62 -13.50
CA LEU A 80 -17.41 -16.59 -14.35
C LEU A 80 -15.95 -16.89 -14.63
N THR A 81 -15.58 -16.84 -15.91
CA THR A 81 -14.20 -16.98 -16.35
C THR A 81 -13.69 -15.68 -16.96
N ASP A 82 -12.39 -15.44 -16.84
CA ASP A 82 -11.75 -14.28 -17.47
C ASP A 82 -11.87 -14.38 -19.00
N GLY A 83 -12.19 -13.27 -19.66
CA GLY A 83 -12.42 -13.24 -21.10
C GLY A 83 -13.80 -13.75 -21.57
N GLN A 84 -14.69 -14.20 -20.66
CA GLN A 84 -16.04 -14.67 -21.00
C GLN A 84 -16.94 -13.52 -21.43
N GLU A 85 -17.72 -13.70 -22.49
CA GLU A 85 -18.80 -12.78 -22.87
C GLU A 85 -20.03 -13.02 -22.00
N VAL A 86 -20.57 -11.95 -21.42
CA VAL A 86 -21.74 -11.99 -20.53
C VAL A 86 -22.66 -10.80 -20.78
N ARG A 87 -23.91 -10.97 -20.33
CA ARG A 87 -24.88 -9.87 -20.18
C ARG A 87 -24.94 -9.44 -18.73
N LEU A 88 -24.94 -8.13 -18.52
CA LEU A 88 -25.00 -7.54 -17.19
C LEU A 88 -25.98 -6.38 -17.17
N ALA A 89 -26.83 -6.34 -16.15
CA ALA A 89 -27.64 -5.18 -15.83
C ALA A 89 -27.15 -4.51 -14.54
N GLY A 90 -27.09 -3.18 -14.56
CA GLY A 90 -26.63 -2.43 -13.38
C GLY A 90 -26.97 -0.95 -13.47
N LYS A 91 -27.13 -0.31 -12.29
CA LYS A 91 -27.41 1.13 -12.17
C LYS A 91 -26.12 1.94 -12.05
N ILE A 92 -25.97 2.97 -12.87
CA ILE A 92 -24.81 3.88 -12.80
C ILE A 92 -24.83 4.64 -11.48
N ASP A 93 -23.87 4.40 -10.62
CA ASP A 93 -23.61 5.13 -9.37
C ASP A 93 -22.71 6.35 -9.58
N ARG A 94 -21.61 6.13 -10.32
CA ARG A 94 -20.54 7.10 -10.51
C ARG A 94 -19.89 6.92 -11.89
N ILE A 95 -19.46 8.03 -12.47
CA ILE A 95 -18.74 8.07 -13.76
C ILE A 95 -17.37 8.70 -13.50
N GLU A 96 -16.31 8.04 -13.96
CA GLU A 96 -14.94 8.50 -13.80
C GLU A 96 -14.22 8.46 -15.16
N PRO A 97 -13.98 9.64 -15.80
CA PRO A 97 -13.19 9.69 -17.02
C PRO A 97 -11.72 9.29 -16.74
N LYS A 98 -11.16 8.44 -17.59
CA LYS A 98 -9.74 8.08 -17.62
C LYS A 98 -9.15 8.44 -18.97
N THR A 99 -7.84 8.34 -19.11
CA THR A 99 -7.10 8.73 -20.31
C THR A 99 -7.52 7.96 -21.57
N ARG A 100 -7.93 6.69 -21.43
CA ARG A 100 -8.25 5.80 -22.58
C ARG A 100 -9.71 5.41 -22.69
N CYS A 101 -10.45 5.45 -21.59
CA CYS A 101 -11.84 5.02 -21.52
C CYS A 101 -12.54 5.68 -20.33
N VAL A 102 -13.84 5.52 -20.24
CA VAL A 102 -14.66 6.02 -19.12
C VAL A 102 -15.07 4.83 -18.25
N TYR A 103 -14.86 4.96 -16.94
CA TYR A 103 -15.27 3.96 -15.96
C TYR A 103 -16.68 4.30 -15.45
N TYR A 104 -17.63 3.40 -15.70
CA TYR A 104 -18.93 3.42 -15.06
C TYR A 104 -18.92 2.46 -13.88
N TYR A 105 -19.09 2.99 -12.70
CA TYR A 105 -19.28 2.18 -11.49
C TYR A 105 -20.76 1.85 -11.37
N LEU A 106 -21.09 0.58 -11.54
CA LEU A 106 -22.43 0.06 -11.52
C LEU A 106 -22.75 -0.54 -10.17
N LYS A 107 -23.96 -0.30 -9.66
CA LYS A 107 -24.51 -0.88 -8.42
C LYS A 107 -25.77 -1.68 -8.73
N ASP A 108 -26.18 -2.47 -7.73
CA ASP A 108 -27.36 -3.33 -7.85
C ASP A 108 -27.29 -4.19 -9.12
N CYS A 109 -26.14 -4.83 -9.31
CA CYS A 109 -25.82 -5.54 -10.53
C CYS A 109 -26.41 -6.97 -10.55
N THR A 110 -26.82 -7.41 -11.74
CA THR A 110 -27.13 -8.80 -12.04
C THR A 110 -26.37 -9.22 -13.27
N VAL A 111 -25.74 -10.41 -13.22
CA VAL A 111 -24.99 -11.00 -14.32
C VAL A 111 -25.69 -12.25 -14.81
N GLU A 112 -25.77 -12.43 -16.13
CA GLU A 112 -26.28 -13.64 -16.77
C GLU A 112 -25.10 -14.57 -17.03
N ALA A 113 -25.06 -15.69 -16.30
CA ALA A 113 -24.06 -16.73 -16.44
C ALA A 113 -24.74 -18.10 -16.52
N GLU A 114 -24.32 -18.95 -17.45
CA GLU A 114 -24.91 -20.30 -17.66
C GLU A 114 -26.44 -20.28 -17.74
N SER A 115 -27.02 -19.30 -18.45
CA SER A 115 -28.47 -19.10 -18.59
C SER A 115 -29.22 -18.79 -17.29
N GLN A 116 -28.50 -18.43 -16.23
CA GLN A 116 -29.08 -17.98 -14.96
C GLN A 116 -28.74 -16.52 -14.69
N THR A 117 -29.72 -15.75 -14.27
CA THR A 117 -29.49 -14.37 -13.80
C THR A 117 -29.17 -14.38 -12.31
N LEU A 118 -27.93 -14.02 -11.97
CA LEU A 118 -27.43 -14.02 -10.60
C LEU A 118 -27.15 -12.59 -10.10
N PRO A 119 -27.57 -12.24 -8.89
CA PRO A 119 -27.16 -10.97 -8.28
C PRO A 119 -25.68 -11.00 -7.97
N CYS A 120 -24.98 -9.91 -8.25
CA CYS A 120 -23.56 -9.76 -7.98
C CYS A 120 -23.26 -8.43 -7.27
N ASN A 121 -22.04 -8.28 -6.76
CA ASN A 121 -21.56 -7.03 -6.21
C ASN A 121 -21.44 -5.93 -7.30
N ASP A 122 -21.00 -4.74 -6.88
CA ASP A 122 -20.74 -3.61 -7.78
C ASP A 122 -19.73 -4.02 -8.88
N VAL A 123 -19.89 -3.48 -10.09
CA VAL A 123 -19.07 -3.81 -11.26
C VAL A 123 -18.52 -2.52 -11.88
N ILE A 124 -17.31 -2.58 -12.44
CA ILE A 124 -16.76 -1.49 -13.26
C ILE A 124 -16.98 -1.83 -14.73
N ALA A 125 -17.77 -1.00 -15.43
CA ALA A 125 -17.90 -1.10 -16.87
C ALA A 125 -16.96 -0.11 -17.58
N TYR A 126 -16.10 -0.65 -18.46
CA TYR A 126 -15.15 0.12 -19.27
C TYR A 126 -15.81 0.48 -20.61
N VAL A 127 -16.07 1.78 -20.82
CA VAL A 127 -16.78 2.30 -21.98
C VAL A 127 -15.87 3.27 -22.75
N SER A 128 -15.97 3.31 -24.06
CA SER A 128 -15.15 4.21 -24.89
C SER A 128 -15.49 5.69 -24.72
N SER A 129 -16.77 6.01 -24.47
CA SER A 129 -17.23 7.39 -24.31
C SER A 129 -18.33 7.53 -23.25
N ALA A 130 -18.40 8.69 -22.61
CA ALA A 130 -19.45 9.01 -21.62
C ALA A 130 -20.71 9.51 -22.35
N SER A 131 -21.69 8.63 -22.56
CA SER A 131 -22.98 8.97 -23.19
C SER A 131 -24.16 8.93 -22.24
N HIS A 132 -23.98 8.44 -21.00
CA HIS A 132 -25.06 8.20 -20.04
C HIS A 132 -24.80 8.92 -18.73
N SER A 133 -25.83 9.02 -17.89
CA SER A 133 -25.80 9.78 -16.64
C SER A 133 -26.00 8.87 -15.42
N ALA A 134 -25.50 9.32 -14.25
CA ALA A 134 -25.73 8.62 -12.99
C ALA A 134 -27.23 8.43 -12.71
N GLY A 135 -27.60 7.27 -12.18
CA GLY A 135 -28.98 6.89 -11.87
C GLY A 135 -29.67 6.06 -12.96
N GLN A 136 -29.18 6.07 -14.21
CA GLN A 136 -29.71 5.22 -15.27
C GLN A 136 -29.27 3.77 -15.07
N ILE A 137 -30.14 2.83 -15.49
CA ILE A 137 -29.86 1.38 -15.48
C ILE A 137 -29.45 0.99 -16.90
N LEU A 138 -28.31 0.35 -17.02
CA LEU A 138 -27.78 -0.15 -18.29
C LEU A 138 -27.92 -1.67 -18.36
N ASN A 139 -28.39 -2.16 -19.50
CA ASN A 139 -28.16 -3.55 -19.92
C ASN A 139 -27.00 -3.56 -20.91
N ILE A 140 -25.93 -4.20 -20.55
CA ILE A 140 -24.69 -4.21 -21.30
C ILE A 140 -24.30 -5.65 -21.67
N GLU A 141 -23.69 -5.79 -22.84
CA GLU A 141 -23.03 -7.00 -23.29
C GLU A 141 -21.52 -6.69 -23.37
N GLY A 142 -20.70 -7.61 -22.91
CA GLY A 142 -19.25 -7.38 -22.90
C GLY A 142 -18.46 -8.52 -22.32
N THR A 143 -17.14 -8.34 -22.31
CA THR A 143 -16.18 -9.35 -21.89
C THR A 143 -15.74 -9.10 -20.45
N ILE A 144 -15.80 -10.12 -19.60
CA ILE A 144 -15.34 -10.07 -18.22
C ILE A 144 -13.82 -9.85 -18.15
N SER A 145 -13.42 -9.03 -17.22
CA SER A 145 -12.03 -8.86 -16.79
C SER A 145 -11.94 -9.08 -15.30
N LEU A 146 -11.43 -10.24 -14.88
CA LEU A 146 -11.20 -10.55 -13.47
C LEU A 146 -10.00 -9.79 -12.96
N PHE A 147 -10.10 -9.30 -11.73
CA PHE A 147 -8.96 -8.65 -11.08
C PHE A 147 -7.95 -9.69 -10.61
N THR A 148 -6.70 -9.50 -11.00
CA THR A 148 -5.59 -10.40 -10.65
C THR A 148 -5.15 -10.23 -9.21
N GLU A 149 -4.78 -11.34 -8.58
CA GLU A 149 -4.04 -11.35 -7.31
C GLU A 149 -2.60 -10.90 -7.54
N ALA A 150 -1.94 -10.50 -6.46
CA ALA A 150 -0.50 -10.28 -6.53
C ALA A 150 0.21 -11.61 -6.87
N SER A 151 1.09 -11.57 -7.85
CA SER A 151 1.90 -12.73 -8.26
C SER A 151 3.33 -12.69 -7.69
N ASN A 152 3.75 -11.52 -7.16
CA ASN A 152 5.04 -11.32 -6.49
C ASN A 152 4.86 -10.71 -5.11
N GLU A 153 5.80 -10.97 -4.21
CA GLU A 153 5.86 -10.30 -2.92
C GLU A 153 6.00 -8.78 -3.12
N GLY A 154 5.19 -8.02 -2.38
CA GLY A 154 5.19 -6.55 -2.47
C GLY A 154 4.39 -5.96 -3.63
N MET A 155 3.95 -6.75 -4.58
CA MET A 155 3.11 -6.31 -5.70
C MET A 155 1.73 -5.86 -5.21
N PHE A 156 1.14 -4.91 -5.93
CA PHE A 156 -0.23 -4.46 -5.67
C PHE A 156 -1.25 -5.55 -6.01
N ASP A 157 -2.06 -5.93 -5.03
CA ASP A 157 -3.14 -6.89 -5.19
C ASP A 157 -4.42 -6.16 -5.64
N ALA A 158 -4.71 -6.22 -6.93
CA ALA A 158 -5.88 -5.57 -7.52
C ALA A 158 -7.18 -6.22 -7.04
N ARG A 159 -7.23 -7.56 -6.94
CA ARG A 159 -8.40 -8.29 -6.44
C ARG A 159 -8.76 -7.84 -5.03
N GLN A 160 -7.82 -7.85 -4.08
CA GLN A 160 -8.05 -7.43 -2.71
C GLN A 160 -8.46 -5.95 -2.61
N PHE A 161 -7.85 -5.08 -3.42
CA PHE A 161 -8.17 -3.65 -3.47
C PHE A 161 -9.60 -3.39 -3.93
N TYR A 162 -10.03 -3.99 -5.04
CA TYR A 162 -11.39 -3.80 -5.56
C TYR A 162 -12.44 -4.50 -4.69
N GLN A 163 -12.12 -5.66 -4.10
CA GLN A 163 -12.97 -6.32 -3.11
C GLN A 163 -13.27 -5.44 -1.90
N SER A 164 -12.27 -4.67 -1.44
CA SER A 164 -12.49 -3.69 -0.37
C SER A 164 -13.47 -2.56 -0.75
N GLN A 165 -13.76 -2.40 -2.04
CA GLN A 165 -14.76 -1.46 -2.58
C GLN A 165 -16.06 -2.15 -2.99
N LYS A 166 -16.23 -3.43 -2.68
CA LYS A 166 -17.34 -4.30 -3.14
C LYS A 166 -17.39 -4.53 -4.64
N ILE A 167 -16.27 -4.45 -5.32
CA ILE A 167 -16.18 -4.66 -6.77
C ILE A 167 -15.39 -5.94 -6.97
N ASP A 168 -15.92 -6.90 -7.74
CA ASP A 168 -15.29 -8.21 -7.90
C ASP A 168 -14.67 -8.42 -9.28
N PHE A 169 -15.20 -7.76 -10.31
CA PHE A 169 -14.70 -7.82 -11.68
C PHE A 169 -15.00 -6.54 -12.44
N GLY A 170 -14.33 -6.37 -13.58
CA GLY A 170 -14.65 -5.37 -14.59
C GLY A 170 -15.32 -6.01 -15.80
N ILE A 171 -15.97 -5.20 -16.66
CA ILE A 171 -16.50 -5.63 -17.93
C ILE A 171 -16.12 -4.64 -19.03
N TRP A 172 -15.47 -5.14 -20.07
CA TRP A 172 -15.23 -4.38 -21.29
C TRP A 172 -16.50 -4.38 -22.13
N VAL A 173 -17.15 -3.24 -22.21
CA VAL A 173 -18.47 -3.11 -22.86
C VAL A 173 -18.29 -3.12 -24.38
N THR A 174 -18.87 -4.13 -25.01
CA THR A 174 -18.96 -4.25 -26.48
C THR A 174 -20.21 -3.52 -26.97
N LYS A 175 -21.36 -3.68 -26.27
CA LYS A 175 -22.63 -3.11 -26.68
C LYS A 175 -23.47 -2.73 -25.46
N ILE A 176 -24.17 -1.59 -25.56
CA ILE A 176 -25.21 -1.20 -24.61
C ILE A 176 -26.55 -1.51 -25.28
N SER A 177 -27.21 -2.57 -24.80
CA SER A 177 -28.43 -3.10 -25.43
C SER A 177 -29.65 -2.27 -25.10
N ARG A 178 -29.79 -1.82 -23.85
CA ARG A 178 -30.94 -1.02 -23.37
C ARG A 178 -30.53 -0.09 -22.24
N VAL A 179 -31.21 1.05 -22.17
CA VAL A 179 -31.02 2.06 -21.11
C VAL A 179 -32.40 2.36 -20.52
N TYR A 180 -32.52 2.21 -19.21
CA TYR A 180 -33.74 2.46 -18.47
C TYR A 180 -33.57 3.53 -17.39
N GLY A 181 -34.69 4.08 -16.96
CA GLY A 181 -34.71 5.01 -15.85
C GLY A 181 -34.30 6.44 -16.24
N LYS A 182 -34.65 7.37 -15.38
CA LYS A 182 -34.31 8.79 -15.53
C LYS A 182 -32.96 9.06 -14.83
N PRO A 183 -32.14 9.99 -15.35
CA PRO A 183 -30.96 10.48 -14.62
C PRO A 183 -31.35 10.95 -13.20
N ASP A 184 -30.50 10.62 -12.25
CA ASP A 184 -30.62 11.12 -10.89
C ASP A 184 -30.25 12.62 -10.88
N ARG A 185 -31.27 13.50 -10.82
CA ARG A 185 -31.11 14.95 -10.87
C ARG A 185 -30.15 15.47 -9.79
N TYR A 186 -30.22 14.92 -8.58
CA TYR A 186 -29.36 15.34 -7.48
C TYR A 186 -27.89 14.99 -7.74
N ARG A 187 -27.60 13.75 -8.15
CA ARG A 187 -26.24 13.30 -8.47
C ARG A 187 -25.67 14.05 -9.69
N CYS A 188 -26.48 14.26 -10.72
CA CYS A 188 -26.07 15.03 -11.89
C CYS A 188 -25.75 16.49 -11.53
N ALA A 189 -26.54 17.13 -10.65
CA ALA A 189 -26.25 18.47 -10.16
C ALA A 189 -24.92 18.54 -9.39
N LEU A 190 -24.66 17.56 -8.52
CA LEU A 190 -23.39 17.47 -7.79
C LEU A 190 -22.19 17.23 -8.73
N GLN A 191 -22.34 16.39 -9.75
CA GLN A 191 -21.30 16.16 -10.76
C GLN A 191 -21.01 17.44 -11.58
N ASN A 192 -22.05 18.17 -11.97
CA ASN A 192 -21.89 19.46 -12.66
C ASN A 192 -21.22 20.49 -11.77
N MET A 193 -21.58 20.56 -10.49
CA MET A 193 -20.93 21.43 -9.51
C MET A 193 -19.46 21.06 -9.34
N LYS A 194 -19.14 19.75 -9.22
CA LYS A 194 -17.77 19.25 -9.16
C LYS A 194 -16.96 19.67 -10.40
N LYS A 195 -17.55 19.49 -11.59
CA LYS A 195 -16.89 19.87 -12.85
C LYS A 195 -16.60 21.38 -12.88
N ARG A 196 -17.57 22.22 -12.57
CA ARG A 196 -17.40 23.69 -12.50
C ARG A 196 -16.31 24.08 -11.48
N ALA A 197 -16.32 23.47 -10.29
CA ALA A 197 -15.30 23.72 -9.28
C ALA A 197 -13.90 23.36 -9.79
N ASN A 198 -13.78 22.22 -10.46
CA ASN A 198 -12.51 21.76 -11.05
C ASN A 198 -12.05 22.70 -12.16
N ASP A 199 -12.95 23.19 -13.00
CA ASP A 199 -12.63 24.15 -14.07
C ASP A 199 -12.14 25.48 -13.47
N VAL A 200 -12.76 25.97 -12.40
CA VAL A 200 -12.31 27.19 -11.69
C VAL A 200 -10.88 27.00 -11.15
N ILE A 201 -10.58 25.86 -10.49
CA ILE A 201 -9.23 25.58 -9.99
C ILE A 201 -8.23 25.59 -11.15
N ARG A 202 -8.48 24.82 -12.20
CA ARG A 202 -7.57 24.68 -13.36
C ARG A 202 -7.28 26.00 -14.08
N HIS A 203 -8.29 26.89 -14.19
CA HIS A 203 -8.12 28.21 -14.82
C HIS A 203 -7.49 29.26 -13.89
N SER A 204 -7.43 28.99 -12.60
CA SER A 204 -6.93 29.94 -11.61
C SER A 204 -5.49 29.70 -11.19
N ILE A 205 -5.05 28.44 -11.18
CA ILE A 205 -3.73 28.07 -10.67
C ILE A 205 -3.18 26.84 -11.41
N ARG A 206 -1.86 26.79 -11.57
CA ARG A 206 -1.12 25.58 -11.97
C ARG A 206 -0.69 24.84 -10.69
N ASP A 207 -1.41 23.79 -10.33
CA ASP A 207 -1.23 23.06 -9.07
C ASP A 207 -0.98 21.55 -9.27
N ASP A 208 -0.70 21.13 -10.51
CA ASP A 208 -0.48 19.73 -10.88
C ASP A 208 -1.59 18.79 -10.39
N GLY A 209 -2.80 19.31 -10.21
CA GLY A 209 -3.99 18.58 -9.75
C GLY A 209 -4.10 18.36 -8.24
N VAL A 210 -3.23 18.96 -7.43
CA VAL A 210 -3.18 18.78 -5.96
C VAL A 210 -4.45 19.31 -5.30
N LEU A 211 -4.88 20.54 -5.58
CA LEU A 211 -6.09 21.13 -4.97
C LEU A 211 -7.36 20.39 -5.38
N SER A 212 -7.44 19.95 -6.64
CA SER A 212 -8.56 19.14 -7.13
C SER A 212 -8.63 17.77 -6.42
N ALA A 213 -7.48 17.14 -6.16
CA ALA A 213 -7.42 15.91 -5.38
C ALA A 213 -7.81 16.12 -3.92
N MET A 214 -7.32 17.20 -3.29
CA MET A 214 -7.57 17.52 -1.88
C MET A 214 -9.01 17.93 -1.60
N LEU A 215 -9.63 18.76 -2.45
CA LEU A 215 -10.97 19.30 -2.22
C LEU A 215 -12.06 18.44 -2.86
N LEU A 216 -11.88 18.01 -4.11
CA LEU A 216 -12.92 17.33 -4.89
C LEU A 216 -12.73 15.81 -4.98
N GLY A 217 -11.63 15.27 -4.45
CA GLY A 217 -11.29 13.84 -4.57
C GLY A 217 -10.92 13.42 -5.99
N GLU A 218 -10.60 14.39 -6.89
CA GLU A 218 -10.29 14.14 -8.30
C GLU A 218 -8.81 13.80 -8.46
N LYS A 219 -8.50 12.49 -8.44
CA LYS A 219 -7.13 11.99 -8.53
C LYS A 219 -6.63 11.77 -9.97
N GLY A 220 -7.54 11.81 -10.95
CA GLY A 220 -7.20 11.54 -12.35
C GLY A 220 -6.33 12.62 -12.99
N ALA A 221 -6.38 13.86 -12.47
CA ALA A 221 -5.60 14.98 -12.94
C ALA A 221 -4.30 15.22 -12.15
N LEU A 222 -4.06 14.40 -11.11
CA LEU A 222 -2.88 14.54 -10.26
C LEU A 222 -1.65 14.04 -11.00
N ASP A 223 -0.62 14.89 -11.07
CA ASP A 223 0.66 14.54 -11.65
C ASP A 223 1.31 13.35 -10.93
N ALA A 224 1.85 12.42 -11.71
CA ALA A 224 2.43 11.18 -11.17
C ALA A 224 3.75 11.43 -10.41
N GLU A 225 4.52 12.44 -10.80
CA GLU A 225 5.78 12.81 -10.15
C GLU A 225 5.49 13.46 -8.79
N ILE A 226 4.54 14.40 -8.73
CA ILE A 226 4.10 15.04 -7.48
C ILE A 226 3.52 14.00 -6.52
N LYS A 227 2.70 13.07 -7.02
CA LYS A 227 2.19 11.96 -6.20
C LYS A 227 3.33 11.12 -5.61
N SER A 228 4.31 10.76 -6.43
CA SER A 228 5.50 10.00 -6.01
C SER A 228 6.33 10.78 -4.99
N LEU A 229 6.58 12.07 -5.25
CA LEU A 229 7.31 12.97 -4.36
C LEU A 229 6.67 13.02 -2.97
N TYR A 230 5.35 13.23 -2.90
CA TYR A 230 4.61 13.30 -1.62
C TYR A 230 4.54 11.95 -0.90
N GLN A 231 4.47 10.85 -1.65
CA GLN A 231 4.56 9.50 -1.07
C GLN A 231 5.92 9.26 -0.42
N ARG A 232 7.00 9.54 -1.15
CA ARG A 232 8.37 9.36 -0.68
C ARG A 232 8.72 10.27 0.51
N ALA A 233 8.18 11.49 0.55
CA ALA A 233 8.34 12.43 1.66
C ALA A 233 7.41 12.14 2.85
N GLY A 234 6.43 11.21 2.73
CA GLY A 234 5.51 10.82 3.81
C GLY A 234 4.33 11.76 4.03
N ILE A 235 3.99 12.61 3.05
CA ILE A 235 2.84 13.52 3.13
C ILE A 235 1.69 13.14 2.16
N ALA A 236 1.70 11.94 1.58
CA ALA A 236 0.68 11.48 0.65
C ALA A 236 -0.76 11.54 1.21
N HIS A 237 -0.93 11.50 2.53
CA HIS A 237 -2.23 11.63 3.18
C HIS A 237 -2.89 12.99 2.95
N VAL A 238 -2.13 14.03 2.59
CA VAL A 238 -2.65 15.36 2.23
C VAL A 238 -3.45 15.33 0.93
N LEU A 239 -3.05 14.45 -0.01
CA LEU A 239 -3.75 14.25 -1.30
C LEU A 239 -5.09 13.50 -1.15
N ALA A 240 -5.38 12.95 0.01
CA ALA A 240 -6.63 12.26 0.29
C ALA A 240 -7.55 13.15 1.13
N ILE A 241 -8.85 13.10 0.86
CA ILE A 241 -9.83 13.76 1.73
C ILE A 241 -9.79 13.10 3.10
N SER A 242 -9.35 13.86 4.09
CA SER A 242 -9.12 13.39 5.46
C SER A 242 -10.22 13.85 6.42
N GLY A 243 -10.19 13.30 7.65
CA GLY A 243 -11.05 13.77 8.73
C GLY A 243 -10.88 15.26 9.04
N LEU A 244 -9.67 15.81 8.79
CA LEU A 244 -9.40 17.25 8.98
C LEU A 244 -10.22 18.09 7.98
N HIS A 245 -10.28 17.69 6.70
CA HIS A 245 -11.06 18.36 5.64
C HIS A 245 -12.55 18.38 6.01
N ILE A 246 -13.10 17.22 6.38
CA ILE A 246 -14.51 17.07 6.77
C ILE A 246 -14.82 17.88 8.03
N SER A 247 -13.93 17.88 9.00
CA SER A 247 -14.06 18.66 10.24
C SER A 247 -14.02 20.16 9.94
N LEU A 248 -13.07 20.63 9.11
CA LEU A 248 -12.96 22.04 8.75
C LEU A 248 -14.24 22.52 8.04
N LEU A 249 -14.69 21.78 7.02
CA LEU A 249 -15.86 22.16 6.22
C LEU A 249 -17.17 22.02 7.03
N GLY A 250 -17.40 20.85 7.63
CA GLY A 250 -18.64 20.57 8.35
C GLY A 250 -18.76 21.37 9.65
N MET A 251 -17.75 21.30 10.52
CA MET A 251 -17.78 22.03 11.78
C MET A 251 -17.59 23.55 11.59
N GLY A 252 -16.89 23.95 10.52
CA GLY A 252 -16.81 25.35 10.08
C GLY A 252 -18.20 25.89 9.75
N LEU A 253 -18.96 25.17 8.89
CA LEU A 253 -20.32 25.52 8.53
C LEU A 253 -21.25 25.54 9.77
N TYR A 254 -21.19 24.47 10.60
CA TYR A 254 -21.99 24.40 11.83
C TYR A 254 -21.74 25.58 12.76
N ARG A 255 -20.46 25.94 12.98
CA ARG A 255 -20.10 27.10 13.81
C ARG A 255 -20.52 28.43 13.19
N LEU A 256 -20.45 28.56 11.87
CA LEU A 256 -20.93 29.75 11.15
C LEU A 256 -22.45 29.94 11.38
N LEU A 257 -23.24 28.89 11.15
CA LEU A 257 -24.67 28.90 11.36
C LEU A 257 -25.04 29.22 12.83
N ARG A 258 -24.35 28.59 13.77
CA ARG A 258 -24.63 28.76 15.21
C ARG A 258 -24.16 30.09 15.77
N LYS A 259 -22.89 30.50 15.46
CA LYS A 259 -22.26 31.67 16.12
C LYS A 259 -22.43 33.00 15.40
N ARG A 260 -22.57 32.96 14.05
CA ARG A 260 -22.73 34.18 13.23
C ARG A 260 -24.16 34.41 12.81
N LEU A 261 -24.88 33.35 12.40
CA LEU A 261 -26.26 33.43 11.94
C LEU A 261 -27.30 33.10 13.03
N HIS A 262 -26.82 32.76 14.26
CA HIS A 262 -27.65 32.50 15.45
C HIS A 262 -28.84 31.54 15.24
N THR A 263 -28.67 30.56 14.30
CA THR A 263 -29.69 29.56 13.99
C THR A 263 -29.92 28.57 15.14
N ARG A 264 -31.06 27.91 15.22
CA ARG A 264 -31.37 26.87 16.24
C ARG A 264 -30.42 25.66 16.06
N TYR A 265 -30.12 24.92 17.15
CA TYR A 265 -29.22 23.72 17.10
C TYR A 265 -29.68 22.71 16.05
N VAL A 266 -30.97 22.38 16.03
CA VAL A 266 -31.54 21.40 15.11
C VAL A 266 -31.38 21.84 13.64
N THR A 267 -31.72 23.12 13.33
CA THR A 267 -31.63 23.64 11.96
C THR A 267 -30.18 23.69 11.48
N ALA A 268 -29.24 24.14 12.32
CA ALA A 268 -27.81 24.13 12.00
C ALA A 268 -27.29 22.70 11.77
N ALA A 269 -27.69 21.75 12.65
CA ALA A 269 -27.31 20.36 12.52
C ALA A 269 -27.85 19.70 11.25
N LEU A 270 -29.16 19.93 10.93
CA LEU A 270 -29.76 19.40 9.70
C LEU A 270 -29.10 19.96 8.43
N ALA A 271 -28.91 21.29 8.37
CA ALA A 271 -28.23 21.93 7.24
C ALA A 271 -26.79 21.39 7.05
N THR A 272 -26.03 21.24 8.15
CA THR A 272 -24.70 20.69 8.11
C THR A 272 -24.70 19.20 7.72
N THR A 273 -25.67 18.43 8.18
CA THR A 273 -25.83 17.01 7.79
C THR A 273 -26.04 16.87 6.28
N VAL A 274 -26.99 17.65 5.71
CA VAL A 274 -27.24 17.65 4.27
C VAL A 274 -25.99 18.05 3.49
N PHE A 275 -25.30 19.09 3.94
CA PHE A 275 -24.03 19.52 3.32
C PHE A 275 -22.97 18.40 3.36
N LEU A 276 -22.76 17.75 4.51
CA LEU A 276 -21.74 16.70 4.66
C LEU A 276 -22.05 15.47 3.82
N ILE A 277 -23.31 15.05 3.73
CA ILE A 277 -23.74 13.94 2.86
C ILE A 277 -23.54 14.31 1.39
N SER A 278 -23.94 15.52 0.99
CA SER A 278 -23.74 16.02 -0.38
C SER A 278 -22.26 16.08 -0.74
N TYR A 279 -21.42 16.56 0.17
CA TYR A 279 -19.97 16.62 -0.04
C TYR A 279 -19.34 15.23 -0.11
N ALA A 280 -19.80 14.25 0.69
CA ALA A 280 -19.35 12.88 0.58
C ALA A 280 -19.64 12.29 -0.82
N VAL A 281 -20.85 12.51 -1.34
CA VAL A 281 -21.23 12.06 -2.70
C VAL A 281 -20.38 12.77 -3.76
N LEU A 282 -20.23 14.09 -3.67
CA LEU A 282 -19.44 14.92 -4.59
C LEU A 282 -17.98 14.45 -4.65
N SER A 283 -17.39 14.12 -3.51
CA SER A 283 -16.00 13.70 -3.39
C SER A 283 -15.73 12.22 -3.74
N GLY A 284 -16.75 11.49 -4.18
CA GLY A 284 -16.64 10.09 -4.58
C GLY A 284 -16.79 9.09 -3.44
N ASN A 285 -17.29 9.51 -2.28
CA ASN A 285 -17.68 8.67 -1.14
C ASN A 285 -16.60 7.71 -0.63
N GLY A 286 -15.33 8.17 -0.61
CA GLY A 286 -14.19 7.37 -0.15
C GLY A 286 -14.37 6.91 1.32
N VAL A 287 -13.77 5.78 1.68
CA VAL A 287 -13.91 5.15 3.02
C VAL A 287 -13.50 6.10 4.16
N SER A 288 -12.41 6.86 3.99
CA SER A 288 -11.98 7.88 4.97
C SER A 288 -13.00 9.02 5.10
N THR A 289 -13.66 9.41 3.99
CA THR A 289 -14.73 10.41 3.98
C THR A 289 -15.96 9.88 4.72
N GLN A 290 -16.40 8.65 4.43
CA GLN A 290 -17.53 8.00 5.11
C GLN A 290 -17.32 7.93 6.63
N ARG A 291 -16.12 7.52 7.07
CA ARG A 291 -15.77 7.50 8.50
C ARG A 291 -15.84 8.89 9.12
N ALA A 292 -15.25 9.89 8.50
CA ALA A 292 -15.19 11.24 9.05
C ALA A 292 -16.59 11.90 9.09
N VAL A 293 -17.40 11.74 8.02
CA VAL A 293 -18.79 12.20 7.99
C VAL A 293 -19.60 11.48 9.08
N GLY A 294 -19.52 10.15 9.18
CA GLY A 294 -20.24 9.40 10.22
C GLY A 294 -19.92 9.88 11.64
N MET A 295 -18.64 10.13 11.95
CA MET A 295 -18.25 10.67 13.25
C MET A 295 -18.76 12.11 13.47
N CYS A 296 -18.78 12.96 12.43
CA CYS A 296 -19.37 14.30 12.51
C CYS A 296 -20.89 14.25 12.72
N LEU A 297 -21.60 13.33 12.06
CA LEU A 297 -23.04 13.16 12.27
C LEU A 297 -23.36 12.73 13.70
N ILE A 298 -22.57 11.82 14.30
CA ILE A 298 -22.73 11.44 15.72
C ILE A 298 -22.43 12.64 16.63
N TYR A 299 -21.43 13.48 16.30
CA TYR A 299 -21.16 14.70 17.05
C TYR A 299 -22.36 15.67 17.00
N LEU A 300 -22.92 15.93 15.81
CA LEU A 300 -24.09 16.82 15.65
C LEU A 300 -25.31 16.27 16.40
N PHE A 301 -25.53 14.95 16.33
CA PHE A 301 -26.60 14.30 17.09
C PHE A 301 -26.41 14.48 18.61
N ALA A 302 -25.20 14.27 19.12
CA ALA A 302 -24.89 14.44 20.54
C ALA A 302 -25.10 15.90 20.99
N ASP A 303 -24.68 16.88 20.18
CA ASP A 303 -24.82 18.30 20.48
C ASP A 303 -26.29 18.75 20.50
N VAL A 304 -27.15 18.24 19.58
CA VAL A 304 -28.57 18.52 19.52
C VAL A 304 -29.34 17.88 20.70
N THR A 305 -28.95 16.66 21.07
CA THR A 305 -29.63 15.89 22.13
C THR A 305 -29.07 16.15 23.55
N GLY A 306 -27.98 16.90 23.67
CA GLY A 306 -27.31 17.18 24.92
C GLY A 306 -26.49 16.02 25.47
N TYR A 307 -26.25 14.96 24.68
CA TYR A 307 -25.37 13.88 25.10
C TYR A 307 -23.88 14.26 24.98
N ALA A 308 -23.05 13.72 25.86
CA ALA A 308 -21.62 13.90 25.80
C ALA A 308 -21.02 13.08 24.62
N TYR A 309 -20.34 13.77 23.71
CA TYR A 309 -19.64 13.14 22.61
C TYR A 309 -18.33 12.48 23.08
N ASP A 310 -18.16 11.19 22.83
CA ASP A 310 -16.86 10.49 22.98
C ASP A 310 -16.38 10.02 21.59
N MET A 311 -15.22 10.51 21.18
CA MET A 311 -14.62 10.28 19.87
C MET A 311 -14.38 8.79 19.59
N LEU A 312 -13.95 8.00 20.59
CA LEU A 312 -13.66 6.57 20.41
C LEU A 312 -14.92 5.72 20.36
N ASN A 313 -15.98 6.09 21.07
CA ASN A 313 -17.29 5.46 20.92
C ASN A 313 -17.90 5.75 19.53
N ALA A 314 -17.79 7.00 19.08
CA ALA A 314 -18.23 7.38 17.75
C ALA A 314 -17.46 6.60 16.66
N LEU A 315 -16.14 6.46 16.83
CA LEU A 315 -15.32 5.60 15.96
C LEU A 315 -15.82 4.16 15.98
N GLY A 316 -16.09 3.57 17.14
CA GLY A 316 -16.62 2.21 17.27
C GLY A 316 -17.91 1.99 16.51
N ILE A 317 -18.88 2.91 16.63
CA ILE A 317 -20.16 2.84 15.90
C ILE A 317 -19.91 2.89 14.38
N VAL A 318 -19.09 3.84 13.92
CA VAL A 318 -18.83 4.00 12.47
C VAL A 318 -18.08 2.80 11.91
N VAL A 319 -17.09 2.25 12.63
CA VAL A 319 -16.35 1.05 12.23
C VAL A 319 -17.29 -0.15 12.12
N LEU A 320 -18.21 -0.35 13.10
CA LEU A 320 -19.22 -1.40 13.05
C LEU A 320 -20.07 -1.29 11.79
N VAL A 321 -20.61 -0.09 11.50
CA VAL A 321 -21.47 0.13 10.32
C VAL A 321 -20.70 -0.12 9.02
N LEU A 322 -19.45 0.32 8.92
CA LEU A 322 -18.65 0.14 7.71
C LEU A 322 -18.27 -1.32 7.50
N LEU A 323 -17.84 -2.03 8.55
CA LEU A 323 -17.48 -3.45 8.47
C LEU A 323 -18.71 -4.35 8.30
N TRP A 324 -19.87 -3.98 8.84
CA TRP A 324 -21.12 -4.66 8.54
C TRP A 324 -21.50 -4.59 7.06
N LYS A 325 -21.29 -3.41 6.44
CA LYS A 325 -21.52 -3.22 5.00
C LYS A 325 -20.51 -3.97 4.13
N ASN A 326 -19.24 -3.97 4.53
CA ASN A 326 -18.16 -4.62 3.80
C ASN A 326 -17.00 -5.05 4.74
N PRO A 327 -16.93 -6.33 5.14
CA PRO A 327 -15.88 -6.81 6.01
C PRO A 327 -14.49 -6.80 5.35
N PHE A 328 -14.40 -6.82 4.01
CA PHE A 328 -13.14 -6.74 3.26
C PHE A 328 -12.43 -5.39 3.38
N LEU A 329 -13.06 -4.35 3.98
CA LEU A 329 -12.42 -3.08 4.28
C LEU A 329 -11.17 -3.20 5.16
N LEU A 330 -11.05 -4.27 5.95
CA LEU A 330 -9.85 -4.55 6.75
C LEU A 330 -8.59 -4.76 5.91
N SER A 331 -8.74 -5.15 4.65
CA SER A 331 -7.63 -5.26 3.70
C SER A 331 -7.24 -3.93 3.06
N TYR A 332 -8.07 -2.90 3.21
CA TYR A 332 -7.80 -1.59 2.61
C TYR A 332 -6.95 -0.72 3.54
N SER A 333 -5.70 -0.48 3.14
CA SER A 333 -4.75 0.32 3.92
C SER A 333 -5.30 1.70 4.32
N GLY A 334 -6.03 2.38 3.42
CA GLY A 334 -6.64 3.68 3.71
C GLY A 334 -7.66 3.64 4.86
N PHE A 335 -8.41 2.54 5.02
CA PHE A 335 -9.30 2.33 6.18
C PHE A 335 -8.49 2.15 7.45
N VAL A 336 -7.51 1.24 7.42
CA VAL A 336 -6.68 0.90 8.59
C VAL A 336 -5.90 2.12 9.09
N PHE A 337 -5.23 2.86 8.21
CA PHE A 337 -4.52 4.11 8.57
C PHE A 337 -5.48 5.14 9.18
N SER A 338 -6.66 5.30 8.60
CA SER A 338 -7.64 6.28 9.04
C SER A 338 -8.19 5.96 10.44
N VAL A 339 -8.45 4.68 10.75
CA VAL A 339 -8.90 4.20 12.06
C VAL A 339 -7.77 4.36 13.10
N MET A 340 -6.56 3.91 12.74
CA MET A 340 -5.40 3.99 13.64
C MET A 340 -5.01 5.44 13.99
N ALA A 341 -5.15 6.38 13.05
CA ALA A 341 -4.91 7.80 13.35
C ALA A 341 -5.89 8.35 14.42
N VAL A 342 -7.17 7.96 14.36
CA VAL A 342 -8.14 8.37 15.40
C VAL A 342 -7.84 7.71 16.74
N ILE A 343 -7.45 6.43 16.75
CA ILE A 343 -7.02 5.74 17.98
C ILE A 343 -5.77 6.41 18.55
N ALA A 344 -4.80 6.77 17.71
CA ALA A 344 -3.58 7.48 18.12
C ALA A 344 -3.89 8.81 18.81
N ILE A 345 -4.85 9.57 18.28
CA ILE A 345 -5.29 10.84 18.90
C ILE A 345 -6.06 10.56 20.20
N GLY A 346 -7.02 9.64 20.17
CA GLY A 346 -7.93 9.36 21.28
C GLY A 346 -7.29 8.63 22.47
N VAL A 347 -6.22 7.87 22.24
CA VAL A 347 -5.49 7.13 23.26
C VAL A 347 -4.09 7.70 23.43
N GLY A 348 -3.26 7.63 22.37
CA GLY A 348 -1.84 7.99 22.46
C GLY A 348 -1.60 9.45 22.82
N ALA A 349 -2.16 10.37 22.02
CA ALA A 349 -1.96 11.79 22.25
C ALA A 349 -2.54 12.25 23.60
N ASN A 350 -3.72 11.75 23.98
CA ASN A 350 -4.32 12.11 25.28
C ASN A 350 -3.43 11.69 26.45
N VAL A 351 -2.84 10.49 26.43
CA VAL A 351 -1.94 10.02 27.49
C VAL A 351 -0.66 10.87 27.55
N LEU A 352 -0.07 11.21 26.40
CA LEU A 352 1.13 12.06 26.35
C LEU A 352 0.85 13.49 26.83
N LEU A 353 -0.28 14.07 26.43
CA LEU A 353 -0.71 15.39 26.87
C LEU A 353 -1.03 15.43 28.38
N GLU A 354 -1.71 14.39 28.90
CA GLU A 354 -2.01 14.26 30.34
C GLU A 354 -0.71 14.19 31.16
N TRP A 355 0.29 13.43 30.69
CA TRP A 355 1.61 13.38 31.34
C TRP A 355 2.30 14.75 31.33
N GLU A 356 2.32 15.46 30.20
CA GLU A 356 2.92 16.80 30.10
C GLU A 356 2.19 17.82 31.01
N HIS A 357 0.85 17.78 31.03
CA HIS A 357 0.04 18.64 31.89
C HIS A 357 0.20 18.31 33.38
N SER A 358 0.39 17.05 33.77
CA SER A 358 0.64 16.64 35.14
C SER A 358 1.92 17.28 35.69
N TRP A 359 2.97 17.40 34.87
CA TRP A 359 4.20 18.07 35.22
C TRP A 359 4.07 19.59 35.29
N LYS A 360 3.32 20.22 34.36
CA LYS A 360 3.05 21.68 34.39
C LYS A 360 2.27 22.06 35.65
N ARG A 361 1.21 21.31 35.97
CA ARG A 361 0.41 21.51 37.17
C ARG A 361 1.23 21.38 38.47
N ARG A 362 2.21 20.49 38.50
CA ARG A 362 3.11 20.32 39.63
C ARG A 362 4.12 21.47 39.77
N GLN A 363 4.54 22.11 38.69
CA GLN A 363 5.49 23.22 38.69
C GLN A 363 4.84 24.59 38.99
N GLN A 364 3.56 24.76 38.70
CA GLN A 364 2.81 26.03 38.80
C GLN A 364 1.77 25.99 39.92
N ALA A 365 2.08 25.35 41.06
CA ALA A 365 1.19 25.34 42.22
C ALA A 365 1.05 26.77 42.77
N GLY A 366 0.06 27.52 42.27
CA GLY A 366 -0.24 28.90 42.70
C GLY A 366 -0.96 29.78 41.68
N GLU A 367 -0.94 29.47 40.39
CA GLU A 367 -1.66 30.25 39.36
C GLU A 367 -2.85 29.48 38.81
N GLU A 368 -4.05 29.99 39.00
CA GLU A 368 -5.33 29.32 38.62
C GLU A 368 -5.61 29.31 37.12
N THR A 369 -4.88 30.02 36.27
CA THR A 369 -5.15 30.08 34.84
C THR A 369 -3.87 29.95 34.03
N ILE A 370 -3.66 28.76 33.46
CA ILE A 370 -2.61 28.54 32.46
C ILE A 370 -3.03 29.27 31.18
N LYS A 371 -2.53 30.48 30.95
CA LYS A 371 -2.64 31.14 29.65
C LYS A 371 -1.92 30.26 28.62
N LYS A 372 -2.68 29.67 27.69
CA LYS A 372 -2.10 28.88 26.58
C LYS A 372 -1.31 29.84 25.66
N THR A 373 0.01 29.87 25.86
CA THR A 373 0.90 30.62 24.95
C THR A 373 0.97 29.95 23.60
N PHE A 374 1.33 30.68 22.55
CA PHE A 374 1.52 30.15 21.19
C PHE A 374 2.46 28.92 21.19
N PHE A 375 3.59 29.00 21.91
CA PHE A 375 4.54 27.88 22.07
C PHE A 375 3.94 26.64 22.75
N SER A 376 3.02 26.81 23.69
CA SER A 376 2.31 25.68 24.31
C SER A 376 1.43 24.91 23.31
N ARG A 377 0.74 25.64 22.43
CA ARG A 377 -0.10 25.01 21.36
C ARG A 377 0.75 24.27 20.35
N GLN A 378 1.90 24.83 19.95
CA GLN A 378 2.83 24.15 19.04
C GLN A 378 3.36 22.85 19.65
N LYS A 379 3.72 22.84 20.91
CA LYS A 379 4.18 21.65 21.65
C LYS A 379 3.09 20.57 21.72
N GLU A 380 1.85 20.95 21.98
CA GLU A 380 0.71 20.02 21.97
C GLU A 380 0.55 19.39 20.56
N GLY A 381 0.65 20.20 19.50
CA GLY A 381 0.62 19.71 18.10
C GLY A 381 1.74 18.71 17.77
N ILE A 382 2.96 18.96 18.26
CA ILE A 382 4.09 18.03 18.10
C ILE A 382 3.81 16.69 18.78
N LEU A 383 3.28 16.70 20.01
CA LEU A 383 2.95 15.47 20.74
C LEU A 383 1.84 14.68 20.06
N VAL A 384 0.84 15.36 19.49
CA VAL A 384 -0.22 14.71 18.70
C VAL A 384 0.36 14.06 17.44
N SER A 385 1.19 14.80 16.68
CA SER A 385 1.85 14.26 15.48
C SER A 385 2.74 13.07 15.81
N PHE A 386 3.48 13.15 16.91
CA PHE A 386 4.32 12.07 17.40
C PHE A 386 3.50 10.81 17.76
N ALA A 387 2.38 10.98 18.47
CA ALA A 387 1.48 9.87 18.78
C ALA A 387 0.95 9.20 17.50
N ILE A 388 0.48 9.99 16.53
CA ILE A 388 0.01 9.46 15.24
C ILE A 388 1.12 8.63 14.57
N GLN A 389 2.35 9.14 14.55
CA GLN A 389 3.48 8.47 13.95
C GLN A 389 3.80 7.13 14.63
N LEU A 390 3.84 7.09 15.97
CA LEU A 390 4.06 5.85 16.72
C LEU A 390 3.02 4.77 16.38
N PHE A 391 1.75 5.14 16.22
CA PHE A 391 0.71 4.18 15.88
C PHE A 391 0.73 3.76 14.40
N THR A 392 1.23 4.60 13.50
CA THR A 392 1.17 4.36 12.05
C THR A 392 2.46 3.79 11.46
N ILE A 393 3.63 3.96 12.10
CA ILE A 393 4.92 3.44 11.60
C ILE A 393 4.87 1.94 11.24
N PRO A 394 4.33 1.01 12.08
CA PRO A 394 4.28 -0.39 11.70
C PRO A 394 3.44 -0.65 10.45
N LEU A 395 2.35 0.11 10.29
CA LEU A 395 1.47 0.01 9.13
C LEU A 395 2.13 0.58 7.87
N VAL A 396 2.91 1.68 8.00
CA VAL A 396 3.70 2.25 6.90
C VAL A 396 4.75 1.24 6.44
N ALA A 397 5.52 0.67 7.39
CA ALA A 397 6.52 -0.35 7.09
C ALA A 397 5.90 -1.60 6.42
N TYR A 398 4.70 -2.02 6.87
CA TYR A 398 4.00 -3.17 6.30
C TYR A 398 3.42 -2.92 4.91
N SER A 399 2.90 -1.69 4.64
CA SER A 399 2.19 -1.37 3.39
C SER A 399 3.09 -0.81 2.30
N TYR A 400 4.17 -0.12 2.67
CA TYR A 400 5.07 0.56 1.72
C TYR A 400 6.50 0.03 1.76
N TYR A 401 6.83 -0.80 2.77
CA TYR A 401 8.16 -1.44 2.94
C TYR A 401 9.31 -0.45 3.13
N GLU A 402 8.98 0.83 3.29
CA GLU A 402 9.92 1.93 3.52
C GLU A 402 9.33 2.94 4.50
N ILE A 403 10.20 3.64 5.22
CA ILE A 403 9.80 4.69 6.16
C ILE A 403 10.48 5.99 5.76
N PRO A 404 9.71 7.06 5.52
CA PRO A 404 10.26 8.40 5.33
C PRO A 404 10.67 8.98 6.69
N VAL A 405 11.97 9.05 6.95
CA VAL A 405 12.53 9.41 8.27
C VAL A 405 12.17 10.84 8.67
N TYR A 406 12.17 11.77 7.72
CA TYR A 406 11.89 13.19 7.98
C TYR A 406 10.41 13.58 7.86
N ALA A 407 9.52 12.61 7.62
CA ALA A 407 8.08 12.86 7.49
C ALA A 407 7.49 13.60 8.71
N MET A 408 7.98 13.34 9.91
CA MET A 408 7.50 14.00 11.12
C MET A 408 7.74 15.52 11.07
N LEU A 409 8.93 15.95 10.63
CA LEU A 409 9.29 17.36 10.53
C LEU A 409 8.50 18.06 9.43
N ILE A 410 8.36 17.40 8.28
CA ILE A 410 7.58 17.93 7.15
C ILE A 410 6.11 18.06 7.54
N ASN A 411 5.54 17.05 8.21
CA ASN A 411 4.16 17.05 8.65
C ASN A 411 3.85 18.17 9.65
N LEU A 412 4.80 18.55 10.47
CA LEU A 412 4.63 19.68 11.40
C LEU A 412 4.33 20.98 10.64
N PHE A 413 5.07 21.24 9.56
CA PHE A 413 4.84 22.40 8.69
C PHE A 413 3.55 22.25 7.86
N VAL A 414 3.38 21.11 7.21
CA VAL A 414 2.24 20.82 6.32
C VAL A 414 0.91 20.94 7.07
N LEU A 415 0.79 20.35 8.27
CA LEU A 415 -0.42 20.41 9.07
C LEU A 415 -0.73 21.82 9.63
N ALA A 416 0.29 22.66 9.83
CA ALA A 416 0.06 24.04 10.23
C ALA A 416 -0.55 24.88 9.11
N VAL A 417 -0.15 24.63 7.85
CA VAL A 417 -0.53 25.41 6.68
C VAL A 417 -1.80 24.88 5.99
N VAL A 418 -2.07 23.57 6.08
CA VAL A 418 -3.14 22.89 5.31
C VAL A 418 -4.53 23.48 5.56
N ASN A 419 -4.84 23.94 6.78
CA ASN A 419 -6.14 24.56 7.09
C ASN A 419 -6.34 25.88 6.35
N GLY A 420 -5.28 26.70 6.25
CA GLY A 420 -5.29 27.94 5.48
C GLY A 420 -5.42 27.66 3.97
N LEU A 421 -4.64 26.70 3.48
CA LEU A 421 -4.70 26.26 2.09
C LEU A 421 -6.12 25.81 1.69
N LEU A 422 -6.74 24.95 2.48
CA LEU A 422 -8.11 24.49 2.22
C LEU A 422 -9.14 25.60 2.31
N GLY A 423 -9.02 26.47 3.32
CA GLY A 423 -9.93 27.59 3.51
C GLY A 423 -9.88 28.55 2.29
N LEU A 424 -8.70 28.92 1.87
CA LEU A 424 -8.48 29.76 0.67
C LEU A 424 -8.97 29.05 -0.60
N THR A 425 -8.73 27.75 -0.75
CA THR A 425 -9.21 26.97 -1.90
C THR A 425 -10.74 26.98 -1.97
N VAL A 426 -11.43 26.74 -0.85
CA VAL A 426 -12.90 26.77 -0.80
C VAL A 426 -13.44 28.15 -1.16
N LEU A 427 -12.89 29.20 -0.56
CA LEU A 427 -13.27 30.59 -0.85
C LEU A 427 -12.97 30.95 -2.32
N GLY A 428 -11.81 30.56 -2.83
CA GLY A 428 -11.41 30.76 -4.22
C GLY A 428 -12.36 30.08 -5.21
N VAL A 429 -12.82 28.86 -4.91
CA VAL A 429 -13.81 28.15 -5.72
C VAL A 429 -15.16 28.88 -5.67
N ILE A 430 -15.67 29.23 -4.48
CA ILE A 430 -16.97 29.91 -4.35
C ILE A 430 -16.96 31.26 -5.09
N VAL A 431 -15.94 32.08 -4.86
CA VAL A 431 -15.82 33.39 -5.51
C VAL A 431 -15.54 33.22 -6.99
N GLY A 432 -14.67 32.29 -7.38
CA GLY A 432 -14.31 32.06 -8.78
C GLY A 432 -15.45 31.50 -9.65
N MET A 433 -16.40 30.78 -9.04
CA MET A 433 -17.64 30.37 -9.73
C MET A 433 -18.52 31.57 -10.11
N ALA A 434 -18.50 32.64 -9.31
CA ALA A 434 -19.23 33.87 -9.58
C ALA A 434 -18.41 34.84 -10.44
N PHE A 435 -17.11 35.03 -10.12
CA PHE A 435 -16.21 35.96 -10.81
C PHE A 435 -14.77 35.42 -10.80
N LEU A 436 -14.36 34.82 -11.89
CA LEU A 436 -13.08 34.11 -12.04
C LEU A 436 -11.83 34.98 -11.71
N PRO A 437 -11.74 36.26 -12.10
CA PRO A 437 -10.58 37.08 -11.73
C PRO A 437 -10.36 37.24 -10.24
N ALA A 438 -11.44 37.44 -9.46
CA ALA A 438 -11.34 37.49 -7.98
C ALA A 438 -10.95 36.15 -7.37
N GLY A 439 -11.44 35.06 -7.95
CA GLY A 439 -11.02 33.71 -7.59
C GLY A 439 -9.52 33.52 -7.74
N ARG A 440 -8.92 33.97 -8.86
CA ARG A 440 -7.46 33.90 -9.11
C ARG A 440 -6.64 34.58 -8.03
N VAL A 441 -7.06 35.75 -7.55
CA VAL A 441 -6.37 36.46 -6.46
C VAL A 441 -6.34 35.64 -5.18
N LEU A 442 -7.45 34.93 -4.85
CA LEU A 442 -7.53 34.05 -3.68
C LEU A 442 -6.69 32.77 -3.83
N PHE A 443 -6.47 32.30 -5.07
CA PHE A 443 -5.59 31.15 -5.32
C PHE A 443 -4.10 31.49 -5.33
N ALA A 444 -3.69 32.74 -5.48
CA ALA A 444 -2.27 33.12 -5.54
C ALA A 444 -1.47 32.66 -4.28
N PRO A 445 -1.96 32.88 -3.03
CA PRO A 445 -1.27 32.33 -1.87
C PRO A 445 -1.23 30.79 -1.83
N CYS A 446 -2.23 30.11 -2.41
CA CYS A 446 -2.24 28.65 -2.48
C CYS A 446 -1.05 28.12 -3.29
N GLY A 447 -0.68 28.80 -4.39
CA GLY A 447 0.50 28.43 -5.18
C GLY A 447 1.77 28.44 -4.35
N TRP A 448 2.04 29.52 -3.62
CA TRP A 448 3.21 29.63 -2.75
C TRP A 448 3.24 28.56 -1.64
N MET A 449 2.08 28.20 -1.10
CA MET A 449 1.97 27.12 -0.11
C MET A 449 2.31 25.76 -0.73
N LEU A 450 1.84 25.47 -1.95
CA LEU A 450 2.13 24.22 -2.64
C LEU A 450 3.60 24.15 -3.09
N ASP A 451 4.17 25.26 -3.59
CA ASP A 451 5.60 25.34 -3.91
C ASP A 451 6.48 25.12 -2.68
N SER A 452 6.05 25.64 -1.51
CA SER A 452 6.72 25.38 -0.24
C SER A 452 6.67 23.90 0.14
N TYR A 453 5.54 23.22 -0.09
CA TYR A 453 5.43 21.76 0.16
C TYR A 453 6.36 20.99 -0.76
N ARG A 454 6.36 21.31 -2.06
CA ARG A 454 7.25 20.71 -3.05
C ARG A 454 8.72 20.89 -2.66
N PHE A 455 9.13 22.13 -2.38
CA PHE A 455 10.49 22.46 -1.97
C PHE A 455 10.94 21.68 -0.71
N LEU A 456 10.10 21.63 0.34
CA LEU A 456 10.40 20.86 1.56
C LEU A 456 10.55 19.37 1.29
N CYS A 457 9.69 18.80 0.43
CA CYS A 457 9.80 17.41 0.03
C CYS A 457 11.11 17.13 -0.72
N GLU A 458 11.43 17.96 -1.72
CA GLU A 458 12.67 17.82 -2.52
C GLU A 458 13.93 17.94 -1.65
N VAL A 459 13.98 18.95 -0.77
CA VAL A 459 15.10 19.13 0.16
C VAL A 459 15.21 17.94 1.11
N SER A 460 14.10 17.49 1.68
CA SER A 460 14.10 16.36 2.61
C SER A 460 14.63 15.07 1.99
N LEU A 461 14.33 14.83 0.72
CA LEU A 461 14.77 13.63 0.00
C LEU A 461 16.24 13.67 -0.42
N LYS A 462 16.85 14.87 -0.47
CA LYS A 462 18.29 15.02 -0.71
C LYS A 462 19.15 14.73 0.53
N ILE A 463 18.55 14.75 1.73
CA ILE A 463 19.26 14.47 2.96
C ILE A 463 19.58 12.95 3.05
N PRO A 464 20.83 12.57 3.38
CA PRO A 464 21.20 11.16 3.55
C PRO A 464 20.28 10.43 4.54
N GLY A 465 19.83 9.23 4.18
CA GLY A 465 18.93 8.44 5.02
C GLY A 465 17.47 8.89 5.06
N ALA A 466 17.04 9.77 4.14
CA ALA A 466 15.67 10.28 4.05
C ALA A 466 14.64 9.15 3.93
N GLN A 467 14.97 8.11 3.22
CA GLN A 467 14.15 6.91 3.06
C GLN A 467 14.91 5.70 3.57
N ARG A 468 14.27 4.95 4.45
CA ARG A 468 14.82 3.68 4.94
C ARG A 468 13.94 2.52 4.48
N ILE A 469 14.47 1.70 3.61
CA ILE A 469 13.81 0.44 3.19
C ILE A 469 13.92 -0.53 4.37
N THR A 470 12.78 -1.02 4.83
CA THR A 470 12.67 -1.84 6.05
C THR A 470 12.35 -3.29 5.74
N GLY A 471 11.88 -3.57 4.53
CA GLY A 471 11.22 -4.83 4.21
C GLY A 471 9.82 -4.92 4.83
N LYS A 472 9.13 -6.00 4.52
CA LYS A 472 7.83 -6.34 5.12
C LYS A 472 8.04 -6.91 6.52
N PRO A 473 7.66 -6.20 7.59
CA PRO A 473 7.83 -6.73 8.94
C PRO A 473 6.91 -7.95 9.16
N ALA A 474 7.40 -8.97 9.84
CA ALA A 474 6.61 -10.13 10.21
C ALA A 474 5.45 -9.73 11.14
N HIS A 475 4.28 -10.39 11.00
CA HIS A 475 3.09 -10.12 11.81
C HIS A 475 3.38 -10.18 13.31
N MET A 476 4.22 -11.13 13.76
CA MET A 476 4.63 -11.25 15.17
C MET A 476 5.42 -10.03 15.66
N ARG A 477 6.25 -9.41 14.80
CA ARG A 477 6.97 -8.16 15.18
C ARG A 477 6.01 -6.99 15.36
N ILE A 478 5.01 -6.87 14.49
CA ILE A 478 3.96 -5.86 14.59
C ILE A 478 3.16 -6.06 15.88
N PHE A 479 2.80 -7.30 16.19
CA PHE A 479 2.08 -7.65 17.43
C PHE A 479 2.88 -7.23 18.68
N TRP A 480 4.15 -7.62 18.78
CA TRP A 480 5.01 -7.26 19.93
C TRP A 480 5.26 -5.75 20.03
N TYR A 481 5.37 -5.06 18.88
CA TYR A 481 5.46 -3.60 18.87
C TYR A 481 4.23 -2.95 19.51
N TYR A 482 3.02 -3.33 19.08
CA TYR A 482 1.79 -2.74 19.65
C TYR A 482 1.56 -3.15 21.10
N LEU A 483 1.94 -4.35 21.50
CA LEU A 483 1.91 -4.77 22.89
C LEU A 483 2.87 -3.89 23.74
N GLY A 484 4.10 -3.72 23.27
CA GLY A 484 5.08 -2.83 23.93
C GLY A 484 4.62 -1.38 23.97
N LEU A 485 4.03 -0.87 22.89
CA LEU A 485 3.43 0.47 22.86
C LEU A 485 2.29 0.61 23.88
N GLY A 486 1.46 -0.42 24.05
CA GLY A 486 0.41 -0.47 25.06
C GLY A 486 0.97 -0.41 26.47
N VAL A 487 1.98 -1.23 26.79
CA VAL A 487 2.69 -1.21 28.08
C VAL A 487 3.32 0.18 28.34
N PHE A 488 3.96 0.76 27.33
CA PHE A 488 4.54 2.10 27.38
C PHE A 488 3.50 3.19 27.75
N LEU A 489 2.36 3.19 27.06
CA LEU A 489 1.29 4.16 27.35
C LEU A 489 0.68 3.97 28.73
N LEU A 490 0.54 2.71 29.20
CA LEU A 490 0.10 2.42 30.56
C LEU A 490 1.10 2.94 31.61
N ALA A 491 2.40 2.78 31.38
CA ALA A 491 3.44 3.29 32.24
C ALA A 491 3.41 4.83 32.32
N ILE A 492 3.27 5.53 31.17
CA ILE A 492 3.12 6.99 31.13
C ILE A 492 1.87 7.43 31.90
N TYR A 493 0.74 6.76 31.68
CA TYR A 493 -0.51 7.07 32.38
C TYR A 493 -0.37 6.88 33.90
N ALA A 494 0.26 5.79 34.33
CA ALA A 494 0.54 5.57 35.76
C ALA A 494 1.45 6.65 36.35
N CYS A 495 2.47 7.08 35.60
CA CYS A 495 3.34 8.20 36.02
C CYS A 495 2.57 9.53 36.11
N ALA A 496 1.69 9.82 35.16
CA ALA A 496 0.83 11.01 35.17
C ALA A 496 -0.07 11.04 36.43
N ARG A 497 -0.73 9.89 36.72
CA ARG A 497 -1.57 9.75 37.92
C ARG A 497 -0.82 9.87 39.26
N ARG A 498 0.41 9.32 39.32
CA ARG A 498 1.27 9.50 40.53
C ARG A 498 1.65 10.97 40.72
N ASN A 499 1.96 11.67 39.62
CA ASN A 499 2.29 13.10 39.71
C ASN A 499 1.10 13.96 40.19
N GLU A 500 -0.15 13.56 39.87
CA GLU A 500 -1.35 14.23 40.36
C GLU A 500 -1.58 14.03 41.87
N LYS A 501 -1.31 12.83 42.40
CA LYS A 501 -1.49 12.51 43.83
C LYS A 501 -0.50 13.24 44.75
N HIS A 502 0.68 13.64 44.26
CA HIS A 502 1.71 14.34 45.05
C HIS A 502 1.64 15.87 44.90
N LYS A 503 0.46 16.43 44.64
CA LYS A 503 0.24 17.88 44.55
C LYS A 503 0.49 18.67 45.87
N ASP A 504 0.41 18.01 47.01
CA ASP A 504 0.33 18.68 48.34
C ASP A 504 1.68 18.91 49.03
N CYS A 505 2.80 18.49 48.41
CA CYS A 505 4.15 18.72 49.00
C CYS A 505 4.75 20.03 48.46
N ARG A 506 4.73 21.06 49.26
CA ARG A 506 5.26 22.42 49.01
C ARG A 506 6.62 22.61 49.69
N GLU A 507 7.72 22.25 49.08
CA GLU A 507 9.05 22.72 49.46
C GLU A 507 9.91 23.06 48.26
N THR A 508 10.68 24.15 48.32
CA THR A 508 11.51 24.68 47.23
C THR A 508 12.64 23.71 46.79
N ALA A 509 13.09 22.84 47.66
CA ALA A 509 14.03 21.77 47.40
C ALA A 509 13.43 20.70 46.40
N ASP A 510 12.12 20.52 46.39
CA ASP A 510 11.40 19.58 45.56
C ASP A 510 11.36 19.96 44.06
N LEU A 511 11.52 21.25 43.74
CA LEU A 511 11.47 21.69 42.31
C LEU A 511 12.67 21.19 41.50
N CYS A 512 13.88 21.18 42.07
CA CYS A 512 15.09 20.68 41.38
C CYS A 512 15.04 19.15 41.23
N VAL A 513 14.63 18.44 42.29
CA VAL A 513 14.41 16.98 42.27
C VAL A 513 13.31 16.63 41.28
N SER A 514 12.24 17.40 41.22
CA SER A 514 11.13 17.23 40.29
C SER A 514 11.57 17.38 38.82
N ARG A 515 12.37 18.41 38.51
CA ARG A 515 12.93 18.59 37.14
C ARG A 515 13.86 17.45 36.74
N ARG A 516 14.72 16.99 37.67
CA ARG A 516 15.64 15.86 37.44
C ARG A 516 14.84 14.56 37.15
N LYS A 517 13.77 14.30 37.95
CA LYS A 517 12.89 13.14 37.79
C LYS A 517 12.15 13.17 36.46
N LYS A 518 11.61 14.35 36.04
CA LYS A 518 10.99 14.52 34.71
C LYS A 518 11.97 14.21 33.59
N ARG A 519 13.19 14.72 33.66
CA ARG A 519 14.24 14.49 32.67
C ARG A 519 14.60 13.02 32.60
N LEU A 520 14.75 12.34 33.74
CA LEU A 520 15.04 10.90 33.78
C LEU A 520 13.91 10.07 33.18
N GLN A 521 12.65 10.36 33.53
CA GLN A 521 11.49 9.68 32.92
C GLN A 521 11.45 9.90 31.40
N GLY A 522 11.72 11.13 30.94
CA GLY A 522 11.79 11.43 29.50
C GLY A 522 12.88 10.61 28.78
N ILE A 523 14.06 10.49 29.41
CA ILE A 523 15.15 9.66 28.84
C ILE A 523 14.74 8.19 28.77
N VAL A 524 14.20 7.62 29.87
CA VAL A 524 13.75 6.21 29.91
C VAL A 524 12.67 5.95 28.84
N PHE A 525 11.72 6.87 28.70
CA PHE A 525 10.67 6.75 27.69
C PHE A 525 11.21 6.84 26.25
N SER A 526 12.16 7.76 26.02
CA SER A 526 12.82 7.89 24.70
C SER A 526 13.63 6.64 24.36
N CYS A 527 14.39 6.09 25.33
CA CYS A 527 15.13 4.84 25.13
C CYS A 527 14.20 3.66 24.84
N PHE A 528 13.06 3.57 25.53
CA PHE A 528 12.10 2.50 25.29
C PHE A 528 11.45 2.59 23.90
N ILE A 529 11.08 3.80 23.44
CA ILE A 529 10.57 4.02 22.09
C ILE A 529 11.65 3.68 21.06
N ALA A 530 12.88 4.15 21.27
CA ALA A 530 14.01 3.80 20.38
C ALA A 530 14.19 2.28 20.30
N PHE A 531 14.09 1.56 21.41
CA PHE A 531 14.13 0.10 21.45
C PHE A 531 12.98 -0.52 20.62
N LEU A 532 11.74 -0.07 20.79
CA LEU A 532 10.59 -0.57 20.02
C LEU A 532 10.78 -0.34 18.51
N LEU A 533 11.27 0.85 18.14
CA LEU A 533 11.54 1.16 16.73
C LEU A 533 12.68 0.31 16.17
N LEU A 534 13.78 0.17 16.92
CA LEU A 534 14.88 -0.70 16.52
C LEU A 534 14.44 -2.16 16.38
N PHE A 535 13.62 -2.67 17.30
CA PHE A 535 13.05 -4.01 17.23
C PHE A 535 12.20 -4.22 15.98
N LEU A 536 11.31 -3.24 15.67
CA LEU A 536 10.45 -3.29 14.48
C LEU A 536 11.27 -3.26 13.19
N LEU A 537 12.29 -2.41 13.15
CA LEU A 537 13.10 -2.11 11.97
C LEU A 537 14.36 -2.95 11.86
N PHE A 538 14.56 -3.91 12.78
CA PHE A 538 15.72 -4.77 12.75
C PHE A 538 15.76 -5.59 11.45
N PRO A 539 16.84 -5.53 10.67
CA PRO A 539 16.92 -6.21 9.39
C PRO A 539 16.72 -7.71 9.56
N GLN A 540 16.04 -8.33 8.61
CA GLN A 540 15.91 -9.79 8.59
C GLN A 540 17.27 -10.40 8.22
N LYS A 541 17.57 -11.55 8.83
CA LYS A 541 18.78 -12.30 8.48
C LYS A 541 18.66 -12.75 7.02
N LYS A 542 19.65 -12.34 6.22
CA LYS A 542 19.75 -12.78 4.83
C LYS A 542 20.29 -14.21 4.82
N SER A 543 19.67 -15.05 4.01
CA SER A 543 20.09 -16.43 3.72
C SER A 543 20.13 -16.62 2.22
N PHE A 544 20.73 -17.71 1.77
CA PHE A 544 20.70 -18.06 0.35
C PHE A 544 19.26 -18.20 -0.14
N GLU A 545 18.94 -17.49 -1.22
CA GLU A 545 17.68 -17.63 -1.95
C GLU A 545 17.84 -17.15 -3.40
N ILE A 546 17.13 -17.79 -4.31
CA ILE A 546 16.90 -17.33 -5.67
C ILE A 546 15.41 -17.17 -5.86
N ASP A 547 14.98 -15.97 -6.26
CA ASP A 547 13.59 -15.67 -6.59
C ASP A 547 13.47 -15.38 -8.10
N PHE A 548 12.75 -16.21 -8.82
CA PHE A 548 12.34 -15.96 -10.20
C PHE A 548 11.02 -15.20 -10.17
N LEU A 549 11.04 -13.95 -10.57
CA LEU A 549 9.87 -13.06 -10.50
C LEU A 549 8.91 -13.32 -11.66
N ASP A 550 7.63 -13.26 -11.41
CA ASP A 550 6.65 -13.08 -12.48
C ASP A 550 6.74 -11.63 -12.98
N VAL A 551 7.48 -11.43 -14.05
CA VAL A 551 7.58 -10.13 -14.74
C VAL A 551 6.63 -10.05 -15.96
N GLY A 552 5.86 -11.11 -16.24
CA GLY A 552 5.14 -11.33 -17.47
C GLY A 552 6.08 -12.04 -18.48
N GLN A 553 5.96 -11.70 -19.77
CA GLN A 553 6.88 -12.24 -20.78
C GLN A 553 8.21 -11.50 -20.67
N GLY A 554 9.24 -12.19 -20.13
CA GLY A 554 10.57 -11.68 -19.87
C GLY A 554 11.23 -12.33 -18.66
N ASP A 555 12.39 -11.84 -18.26
CA ASP A 555 13.16 -12.36 -17.15
C ASP A 555 13.38 -11.31 -16.04
N GLY A 556 13.39 -11.78 -14.81
CA GLY A 556 13.76 -11.00 -13.63
C GLY A 556 14.09 -11.92 -12.47
N ILE A 557 15.39 -12.08 -12.17
CA ILE A 557 15.85 -13.05 -11.18
C ILE A 557 16.63 -12.34 -10.10
N TYR A 558 16.14 -12.42 -8.87
CA TYR A 558 16.82 -11.94 -7.69
C TYR A 558 17.58 -13.09 -7.02
N LEU A 559 18.84 -12.85 -6.68
CA LEU A 559 19.69 -13.81 -5.99
C LEU A 559 20.31 -13.15 -4.75
N CYS A 560 20.14 -13.78 -3.61
CA CYS A 560 20.81 -13.41 -2.36
C CYS A 560 21.75 -14.53 -1.94
N THR A 561 23.03 -14.21 -1.77
CA THR A 561 24.01 -15.19 -1.27
C THR A 561 23.83 -15.40 0.24
N GLY A 562 24.27 -16.53 0.78
CA GLY A 562 24.32 -16.77 2.22
C GLY A 562 25.20 -15.76 2.98
N GLY A 563 26.10 -15.09 2.27
CA GLY A 563 26.91 -13.96 2.75
C GLY A 563 26.18 -12.62 2.75
N GLY A 564 24.95 -12.54 2.20
CA GLY A 564 24.10 -11.35 2.18
C GLY A 564 24.33 -10.41 1.00
N THR A 565 25.08 -10.81 -0.04
CA THR A 565 25.24 -10.04 -1.28
C THR A 565 24.01 -10.21 -2.14
N SER A 566 23.46 -9.09 -2.60
CA SER A 566 22.26 -9.03 -3.44
C SER A 566 22.66 -8.89 -4.91
N MET A 567 22.21 -9.80 -5.74
CA MET A 567 22.43 -9.81 -7.19
C MET A 567 21.10 -9.83 -7.91
N PHE A 568 21.06 -9.30 -9.11
CA PHE A 568 19.87 -9.34 -9.98
C PHE A 568 20.30 -9.69 -11.40
N ILE A 569 19.54 -10.53 -12.08
CA ILE A 569 19.80 -10.92 -13.48
C ILE A 569 18.59 -10.49 -14.29
N ASP A 570 18.83 -9.69 -15.33
CA ASP A 570 17.84 -9.12 -16.23
C ASP A 570 16.83 -8.21 -15.50
N GLY A 571 15.60 -8.11 -15.94
CA GLY A 571 14.54 -7.31 -15.32
C GLY A 571 13.76 -6.55 -16.35
N GLY A 572 13.09 -7.27 -17.25
CA GLY A 572 12.29 -6.67 -18.31
C GLY A 572 10.96 -7.39 -18.54
N SER A 573 10.15 -6.82 -19.43
CA SER A 573 8.90 -7.42 -19.89
C SER A 573 8.45 -6.79 -21.21
N THR A 574 7.85 -7.60 -22.09
CA THR A 574 7.21 -7.11 -23.32
C THR A 574 5.71 -6.86 -23.13
N ASP A 575 5.04 -7.51 -22.20
CA ASP A 575 3.59 -7.45 -21.98
C ASP A 575 3.21 -6.57 -20.76
N VAL A 576 4.07 -6.48 -19.74
CA VAL A 576 3.82 -5.68 -18.54
C VAL A 576 4.45 -4.31 -18.65
N LYS A 577 3.61 -3.26 -18.72
CA LYS A 577 4.09 -1.87 -18.70
C LYS A 577 4.57 -1.47 -17.32
N GLN A 578 5.68 -0.72 -17.27
CA GLN A 578 6.30 -0.23 -16.04
C GLN A 578 6.60 -1.37 -15.05
N VAL A 579 7.18 -2.46 -15.55
CA VAL A 579 7.50 -3.68 -14.79
C VAL A 579 8.47 -3.39 -13.64
N GLY A 580 9.45 -2.50 -13.85
CA GLY A 580 10.36 -2.03 -12.80
C GLY A 580 9.64 -1.38 -11.64
N LYS A 581 8.72 -0.47 -11.94
CA LYS A 581 7.96 0.31 -10.96
C LYS A 581 6.92 -0.52 -10.20
N TYR A 582 6.23 -1.45 -10.87
CA TYR A 582 5.08 -2.14 -10.29
C TYR A 582 5.36 -3.58 -9.85
N ARG A 583 6.45 -4.21 -10.32
CA ARG A 583 6.81 -5.59 -9.94
C ARG A 583 8.18 -5.67 -9.26
N ILE A 584 9.26 -5.14 -9.87
CA ILE A 584 10.63 -5.30 -9.37
C ILE A 584 10.88 -4.45 -8.11
N LEU A 585 10.66 -3.13 -8.17
CA LEU A 585 10.90 -2.25 -7.02
C LEU A 585 10.07 -2.61 -5.78
N PRO A 586 8.76 -2.91 -5.90
CA PRO A 586 7.96 -3.35 -4.76
C PRO A 586 8.49 -4.65 -4.14
N PHE A 587 8.94 -5.61 -4.97
CA PHE A 587 9.55 -6.85 -4.51
C PHE A 587 10.84 -6.57 -3.73
N LEU A 588 11.78 -5.81 -4.29
CA LEU A 588 13.05 -5.48 -3.64
C LEU A 588 12.82 -4.76 -2.30
N LYS A 589 11.88 -3.81 -2.28
CA LYS A 589 11.50 -3.11 -1.05
C LYS A 589 10.85 -4.05 -0.03
N ALA A 590 9.96 -4.95 -0.44
CA ALA A 590 9.32 -5.91 0.46
C ALA A 590 10.33 -6.89 1.08
N LYS A 591 11.34 -7.27 0.33
CA LYS A 591 12.48 -8.08 0.80
C LYS A 591 13.45 -7.30 1.71
N GLY A 592 13.31 -5.98 1.84
CA GLY A 592 14.23 -5.14 2.61
C GLY A 592 15.60 -4.96 1.94
N VAL A 593 15.66 -5.11 0.63
CA VAL A 593 16.87 -4.88 -0.16
C VAL A 593 16.97 -3.40 -0.48
N SER A 594 17.97 -2.72 0.03
CA SER A 594 18.19 -1.28 -0.18
C SER A 594 19.15 -0.99 -1.33
N GLU A 595 19.88 -1.98 -1.77
CA GLU A 595 20.92 -1.87 -2.80
C GLU A 595 21.12 -3.23 -3.48
N ILE A 596 21.32 -3.23 -4.79
CA ILE A 596 21.78 -4.36 -5.56
C ILE A 596 23.28 -4.19 -5.81
N SER A 597 24.07 -5.16 -5.35
CA SER A 597 25.52 -5.12 -5.54
C SER A 597 25.90 -5.32 -7.01
N TYR A 598 25.30 -6.31 -7.68
CA TYR A 598 25.56 -6.61 -9.08
C TYR A 598 24.24 -6.83 -9.81
N TRP A 599 24.05 -6.12 -10.91
CA TRP A 599 22.95 -6.33 -11.84
C TRP A 599 23.53 -6.83 -13.16
N PHE A 600 23.28 -8.08 -13.50
CA PHE A 600 23.74 -8.71 -14.73
C PHE A 600 22.67 -8.54 -15.81
N VAL A 601 23.09 -8.21 -17.01
CA VAL A 601 22.23 -8.11 -18.20
C VAL A 601 22.68 -9.18 -19.18
N SER A 602 21.79 -10.14 -19.45
CA SER A 602 22.07 -11.21 -20.42
C SER A 602 22.21 -10.63 -21.83
N HIS A 603 21.25 -9.84 -22.26
CA HIS A 603 21.22 -9.07 -23.50
C HIS A 603 20.29 -7.85 -23.38
N THR A 604 20.24 -6.99 -24.41
CA THR A 604 19.61 -5.67 -24.30
C THR A 604 18.17 -5.57 -24.83
N ASP A 605 17.50 -6.69 -25.04
CA ASP A 605 16.11 -6.66 -25.50
C ASP A 605 15.13 -6.26 -24.41
N THR A 606 13.96 -5.79 -24.84
CA THR A 606 12.99 -5.13 -23.94
C THR A 606 12.53 -6.01 -22.79
N ASP A 607 12.37 -7.29 -23.00
CA ASP A 607 11.96 -8.27 -21.99
C ASP A 607 13.04 -8.60 -20.96
N HIS A 608 14.26 -8.08 -21.15
CA HIS A 608 15.37 -8.22 -20.20
C HIS A 608 15.79 -6.90 -19.54
N VAL A 609 15.56 -5.72 -20.18
CA VAL A 609 16.09 -4.45 -19.65
C VAL A 609 15.05 -3.36 -19.37
N SER A 610 13.77 -3.49 -19.79
CA SER A 610 12.79 -2.42 -19.64
C SER A 610 12.59 -1.99 -18.18
N GLY A 611 12.52 -2.95 -17.26
CA GLY A 611 12.38 -2.68 -15.84
C GLY A 611 13.65 -2.16 -15.18
N LEU A 612 14.84 -2.59 -15.63
CA LEU A 612 16.13 -2.06 -15.18
C LEU A 612 16.23 -0.56 -15.48
N LYS A 613 15.85 -0.10 -16.68
CA LYS A 613 15.81 1.33 -17.02
C LYS A 613 14.95 2.11 -16.03
N GLU A 614 13.78 1.60 -15.68
CA GLU A 614 12.87 2.22 -14.71
C GLU A 614 13.46 2.24 -13.29
N VAL A 615 14.13 1.17 -12.89
CA VAL A 615 14.79 1.06 -11.58
C VAL A 615 15.89 2.10 -11.45
N LEU A 616 16.75 2.26 -12.46
CA LEU A 616 17.81 3.27 -12.49
C LEU A 616 17.23 4.69 -12.41
N VAL A 617 16.25 5.02 -13.26
CA VAL A 617 15.58 6.34 -13.28
C VAL A 617 14.88 6.66 -11.95
N SER A 618 14.40 5.64 -11.22
CA SER A 618 13.78 5.82 -9.90
C SER A 618 14.77 6.27 -8.81
N GLY A 619 16.07 6.21 -9.09
CA GLY A 619 17.15 6.47 -8.13
C GLY A 619 17.38 5.34 -7.14
N TYR A 620 16.91 4.11 -7.44
CA TYR A 620 17.23 2.92 -6.65
C TYR A 620 18.70 2.55 -6.84
N ARG A 621 19.38 2.20 -5.77
CA ARG A 621 20.83 2.02 -5.78
C ARG A 621 21.23 0.69 -6.39
N VAL A 622 22.00 0.74 -7.48
CA VAL A 622 22.68 -0.38 -8.12
C VAL A 622 24.17 -0.05 -8.13
N GLU A 623 25.01 -0.90 -7.52
CA GLU A 623 26.44 -0.60 -7.42
C GLU A 623 27.17 -0.89 -8.73
N TYR A 624 26.96 -2.10 -9.28
CA TYR A 624 27.58 -2.52 -10.54
C TYR A 624 26.53 -3.02 -11.52
N LEU A 625 26.57 -2.52 -12.75
CA LEU A 625 25.84 -3.05 -13.90
C LEU A 625 26.81 -3.81 -14.80
N VAL A 626 26.49 -5.05 -15.12
CA VAL A 626 27.41 -5.99 -15.79
C VAL A 626 26.84 -6.43 -17.11
N PHE A 627 27.60 -6.27 -18.19
CA PHE A 627 27.29 -6.70 -19.55
C PHE A 627 28.31 -7.71 -20.08
N ALA A 628 27.94 -8.43 -21.15
CA ALA A 628 28.90 -9.19 -21.93
C ALA A 628 29.88 -8.25 -22.66
N LYS A 629 31.16 -8.61 -22.68
CA LYS A 629 32.20 -7.83 -23.37
C LYS A 629 32.00 -7.76 -24.87
N ALA A 630 31.43 -8.82 -25.44
CA ALA A 630 31.15 -8.92 -26.89
C ALA A 630 30.20 -7.82 -27.39
N VAL A 631 29.24 -7.40 -26.55
CA VAL A 631 28.22 -6.37 -26.90
C VAL A 631 28.58 -4.96 -26.47
N GLU A 632 29.79 -4.71 -25.93
CA GLU A 632 30.20 -3.38 -25.41
C GLU A 632 30.04 -2.26 -26.44
N LYS A 633 30.21 -2.55 -27.71
CA LYS A 633 30.17 -1.57 -28.81
C LYS A 633 28.77 -1.32 -29.35
N GLU A 634 27.78 -2.12 -28.97
CA GLU A 634 26.40 -1.99 -29.44
C GLU A 634 25.76 -0.70 -28.93
N ALA A 635 24.89 -0.10 -29.77
CA ALA A 635 24.24 1.17 -29.45
C ALA A 635 23.34 1.08 -28.21
N LYS A 636 22.51 0.01 -28.10
CA LYS A 636 21.63 -0.22 -26.96
C LYS A 636 22.41 -0.42 -25.66
N THR A 637 23.53 -1.14 -25.71
CA THR A 637 24.41 -1.37 -24.53
C THR A 637 25.04 -0.06 -24.06
N LYS A 638 25.53 0.78 -25.01
CA LYS A 638 26.09 2.10 -24.69
C LYS A 638 25.07 3.02 -24.05
N GLU A 639 23.86 3.12 -24.63
CA GLU A 639 22.76 3.93 -24.09
C GLU A 639 22.44 3.54 -22.64
N LEU A 640 22.29 2.23 -22.37
CA LEU A 640 21.98 1.73 -21.03
C LEU A 640 23.15 1.93 -20.06
N ALA A 641 24.39 1.79 -20.52
CA ALA A 641 25.59 2.05 -19.73
C ALA A 641 25.73 3.54 -19.37
N GLU A 642 25.41 4.45 -20.29
CA GLU A 642 25.39 5.89 -20.04
C GLU A 642 24.31 6.27 -19.04
N LEU A 643 23.09 5.73 -19.20
CA LEU A 643 22.01 5.89 -18.24
C LEU A 643 22.44 5.41 -16.84
N ALA A 644 23.06 4.25 -16.73
CA ALA A 644 23.54 3.72 -15.44
C ALA A 644 24.58 4.64 -14.80
N ARG A 645 25.58 5.10 -15.57
CA ARG A 645 26.62 6.03 -15.07
C ARG A 645 26.03 7.36 -14.61
N SER A 646 25.04 7.92 -15.34
CA SER A 646 24.38 9.18 -14.94
C SER A 646 23.63 9.07 -13.61
N HIS A 647 23.27 7.84 -13.18
CA HIS A 647 22.65 7.55 -11.89
C HIS A 647 23.64 6.99 -10.84
N GLY A 648 24.94 7.07 -11.08
CA GLY A 648 25.98 6.68 -10.13
C GLY A 648 26.30 5.20 -10.08
N THR A 649 25.81 4.40 -11.04
CA THR A 649 26.10 2.97 -11.18
C THR A 649 27.40 2.75 -11.96
N LYS A 650 28.30 1.90 -11.46
CA LYS A 650 29.52 1.50 -12.15
C LYS A 650 29.19 0.43 -13.20
N VAL A 651 29.78 0.53 -14.38
CA VAL A 651 29.56 -0.42 -15.46
C VAL A 651 30.78 -1.32 -15.64
N LEU A 652 30.54 -2.63 -15.67
CA LEU A 652 31.54 -3.68 -15.86
C LEU A 652 31.19 -4.50 -17.11
N TYR A 653 32.21 -5.08 -17.72
CA TYR A 653 32.07 -5.98 -18.85
C TYR A 653 32.74 -7.30 -18.54
N MET A 654 32.04 -8.43 -18.77
CA MET A 654 32.54 -9.78 -18.52
C MET A 654 32.63 -10.56 -19.83
N GLN A 655 33.58 -11.47 -19.88
CA GLN A 655 33.71 -12.47 -20.95
C GLN A 655 33.93 -13.86 -20.36
N ALA A 656 33.85 -14.89 -21.18
CA ALA A 656 34.07 -16.28 -20.77
C ALA A 656 35.38 -16.46 -19.98
N GLY A 657 35.26 -16.98 -18.76
CA GLY A 657 36.34 -17.17 -17.81
C GLY A 657 36.38 -16.13 -16.67
N ASP A 658 35.77 -14.96 -16.85
CA ASP A 658 35.71 -13.94 -15.81
C ASP A 658 34.79 -14.38 -14.65
N THR A 659 35.09 -13.96 -13.44
CA THR A 659 34.36 -14.36 -12.24
C THR A 659 34.21 -13.18 -11.28
N VAL A 660 32.99 -12.89 -10.86
CA VAL A 660 32.68 -12.02 -9.74
C VAL A 660 32.60 -12.88 -8.47
N ARG A 661 33.42 -12.57 -7.47
CA ARG A 661 33.47 -13.29 -6.20
C ARG A 661 32.89 -12.43 -5.06
N SER A 662 32.10 -13.05 -4.23
CA SER A 662 31.59 -12.42 -3.00
C SER A 662 31.59 -13.41 -1.85
N LYS A 663 32.51 -13.26 -0.93
CA LYS A 663 32.73 -14.18 0.20
C LYS A 663 32.89 -15.64 -0.26
N ARG A 664 31.86 -16.48 -0.05
CA ARG A 664 31.88 -17.91 -0.44
C ARG A 664 31.18 -18.18 -1.77
N ALA A 665 30.56 -17.15 -2.37
CA ALA A 665 29.82 -17.25 -3.62
C ALA A 665 30.62 -16.75 -4.81
N ALA A 666 30.45 -17.36 -5.95
CA ALA A 666 31.04 -16.96 -7.21
C ALA A 666 30.00 -16.94 -8.33
N MET A 667 30.03 -15.89 -9.16
CA MET A 667 29.28 -15.79 -10.40
C MET A 667 30.30 -15.80 -11.54
N ARG A 668 30.32 -16.85 -12.32
CA ARG A 668 31.27 -17.07 -13.42
C ARG A 668 30.58 -16.85 -14.76
N CYS A 669 31.19 -16.06 -15.64
CA CYS A 669 30.78 -15.96 -17.04
C CYS A 669 31.32 -17.17 -17.83
N LEU A 670 30.42 -17.90 -18.46
CA LEU A 670 30.76 -19.05 -19.28
C LEU A 670 30.84 -18.68 -20.76
N TYR A 671 30.06 -17.68 -21.17
CA TYR A 671 29.94 -17.22 -22.57
C TYR A 671 29.38 -15.78 -22.56
N PRO A 672 29.64 -14.94 -23.58
CA PRO A 672 30.53 -15.14 -24.72
C PRO A 672 32.01 -14.80 -24.42
N LYS A 673 32.92 -15.15 -25.35
CA LYS A 673 34.25 -14.53 -25.43
C LYS A 673 34.13 -13.15 -26.09
N ALA A 674 35.06 -12.26 -25.81
CA ALA A 674 35.07 -10.92 -26.39
C ALA A 674 35.17 -10.91 -27.93
N SER A 675 35.67 -12.00 -28.51
CA SER A 675 35.82 -12.19 -29.97
C SER A 675 34.60 -12.81 -30.64
N ASP A 676 33.66 -13.36 -29.85
CA ASP A 676 32.48 -14.05 -30.42
C ASP A 676 31.57 -13.02 -31.09
N LYS A 677 31.02 -13.42 -32.23
CA LYS A 677 30.09 -12.65 -33.04
C LYS A 677 28.92 -13.55 -33.40
N ALA A 678 27.73 -13.02 -33.39
CA ALA A 678 26.52 -13.70 -33.86
C ALA A 678 25.66 -12.73 -34.69
N GLU A 679 24.81 -13.27 -35.53
CA GLU A 679 23.83 -12.49 -36.29
C GLU A 679 22.65 -12.10 -35.39
N ASP A 680 22.25 -13.00 -34.51
CA ASP A 680 21.22 -12.77 -33.48
C ASP A 680 21.87 -12.30 -32.16
N VAL A 681 21.37 -11.21 -31.58
CA VAL A 681 21.83 -10.68 -30.29
C VAL A 681 21.62 -11.70 -29.17
N ASN A 682 20.57 -12.52 -29.26
CA ASN A 682 20.29 -13.59 -28.29
C ASN A 682 21.45 -14.58 -28.19
N ASP A 683 22.12 -14.87 -29.31
CA ASP A 683 23.30 -15.76 -29.33
C ASP A 683 24.59 -15.13 -28.76
N LEU A 684 24.52 -13.86 -28.27
CA LEU A 684 25.59 -13.21 -27.49
C LEU A 684 25.18 -12.95 -26.03
N CYS A 685 24.17 -13.65 -25.54
CA CYS A 685 23.75 -13.56 -24.13
C CYS A 685 24.89 -13.89 -23.17
N LEU A 686 24.92 -13.15 -22.05
CA LEU A 686 25.80 -13.42 -20.92
C LEU A 686 25.34 -14.68 -20.19
N VAL A 687 25.97 -15.82 -20.43
CA VAL A 687 25.70 -17.09 -19.74
C VAL A 687 26.45 -17.13 -18.42
N LEU A 688 25.71 -17.27 -17.33
CA LEU A 688 26.24 -17.19 -15.98
C LEU A 688 26.06 -18.49 -15.21
N GLN A 689 27.11 -18.93 -14.54
CA GLN A 689 27.07 -20.00 -13.54
C GLN A 689 27.31 -19.43 -12.16
N PHE A 690 26.37 -19.66 -11.25
CA PHE A 690 26.50 -19.33 -9.84
C PHE A 690 26.92 -20.56 -9.05
N GLU A 691 27.81 -20.35 -8.07
CA GLU A 691 28.30 -21.39 -7.16
C GLU A 691 28.41 -20.82 -5.73
N GLU A 692 27.85 -21.54 -4.74
CA GLU A 692 28.03 -21.27 -3.31
C GLU A 692 27.95 -22.57 -2.52
N GLY A 693 29.13 -23.09 -2.08
CA GLY A 693 29.22 -24.43 -1.48
C GLY A 693 28.77 -25.51 -2.47
N ASP A 694 27.81 -26.33 -2.07
CA ASP A 694 27.27 -27.40 -2.92
C ASP A 694 26.13 -26.90 -3.85
N ILE A 695 25.79 -25.63 -3.79
CA ILE A 695 24.72 -25.06 -4.60
C ILE A 695 25.30 -24.55 -5.91
N SER A 696 24.69 -24.98 -7.03
CA SER A 696 25.03 -24.51 -8.36
C SER A 696 23.77 -24.11 -9.13
N ALA A 697 23.82 -22.98 -9.84
CA ALA A 697 22.74 -22.51 -10.69
C ALA A 697 23.29 -22.04 -12.06
N LEU A 698 22.53 -22.28 -13.12
CA LEU A 698 22.85 -21.88 -14.49
C LEU A 698 21.77 -20.95 -15.05
N PHE A 699 22.21 -19.84 -15.63
CA PHE A 699 21.39 -18.82 -16.26
C PHE A 699 21.93 -18.55 -17.66
N GLY A 700 21.23 -19.02 -18.70
CA GLY A 700 21.66 -18.90 -20.09
C GLY A 700 21.13 -17.66 -20.81
N GLY A 701 20.12 -16.98 -20.24
CA GLY A 701 19.37 -15.94 -20.95
C GLY A 701 18.53 -16.56 -22.07
N ASP A 702 18.63 -16.01 -23.28
CA ASP A 702 17.83 -16.42 -24.43
C ASP A 702 18.67 -17.13 -25.52
N ILE A 703 19.76 -17.82 -25.12
CA ILE A 703 20.59 -18.58 -26.05
C ILE A 703 19.80 -19.66 -26.77
N SER A 704 20.22 -19.91 -28.01
CA SER A 704 19.71 -20.98 -28.85
C SER A 704 20.40 -22.33 -28.58
N THR A 705 19.82 -23.40 -29.10
CA THR A 705 20.40 -24.77 -29.09
C THR A 705 21.83 -24.78 -29.65
N ASP A 706 22.13 -23.95 -30.64
CA ASP A 706 23.47 -23.91 -31.28
C ASP A 706 24.53 -23.38 -30.26
N VAL A 707 24.18 -22.39 -29.46
CA VAL A 707 25.07 -21.88 -28.41
C VAL A 707 25.19 -22.90 -27.28
N GLU A 708 24.10 -23.58 -26.89
CA GLU A 708 24.12 -24.66 -25.90
C GLU A 708 25.08 -25.78 -26.32
N GLU A 709 25.04 -26.24 -27.61
CA GLU A 709 25.97 -27.22 -28.15
C GLU A 709 27.43 -26.70 -28.17
N GLN A 710 27.62 -25.44 -28.51
CA GLN A 710 28.93 -24.82 -28.47
C GLN A 710 29.52 -24.82 -27.05
N LEU A 711 28.70 -24.53 -26.05
CA LEU A 711 29.08 -24.58 -24.63
C LEU A 711 29.45 -26.01 -24.18
N LEU A 712 28.70 -27.02 -24.65
CA LEU A 712 28.98 -28.42 -24.37
C LEU A 712 30.35 -28.86 -24.91
N ARG A 713 30.72 -28.38 -26.11
CA ARG A 713 32.04 -28.67 -26.74
C ARG A 713 33.22 -27.95 -26.07
N ARG A 714 32.95 -26.76 -25.46
CA ARG A 714 34.00 -25.90 -24.88
C ARG A 714 34.47 -26.33 -23.49
N ARG A 715 33.65 -27.10 -22.72
CA ARG A 715 33.99 -27.47 -21.32
C ARG A 715 33.35 -28.77 -20.86
N LYS A 716 33.92 -29.36 -19.81
CA LYS A 716 33.26 -30.42 -19.03
C LYS A 716 32.27 -29.75 -18.04
N TRP A 717 31.14 -30.39 -17.89
CA TRP A 717 30.08 -29.90 -17.02
C TRP A 717 29.95 -30.77 -15.77
N ASP A 718 29.84 -30.13 -14.64
CA ASP A 718 29.39 -30.75 -13.40
C ASP A 718 27.86 -30.64 -13.29
N LYS A 719 27.28 -31.40 -12.39
CA LYS A 719 25.86 -31.32 -12.09
C LYS A 719 25.47 -29.89 -11.67
N VAL A 720 24.43 -29.32 -12.30
CA VAL A 720 23.86 -28.03 -11.94
C VAL A 720 22.54 -28.29 -11.22
N LEU A 721 22.37 -27.78 -10.00
CA LEU A 721 21.17 -28.07 -9.21
C LEU A 721 19.96 -27.28 -9.68
N ILE A 722 20.16 -25.99 -10.05
CA ILE A 722 19.10 -25.07 -10.43
C ILE A 722 19.37 -24.57 -11.85
N PHE A 723 18.42 -24.75 -12.74
CA PHE A 723 18.53 -24.29 -14.13
C PHE A 723 17.40 -23.32 -14.46
N LYS A 724 17.72 -22.13 -14.98
CA LYS A 724 16.76 -21.25 -15.63
C LYS A 724 16.59 -21.77 -17.07
N ALA A 725 15.38 -22.19 -17.41
CA ALA A 725 15.09 -22.65 -18.78
C ALA A 725 15.44 -21.56 -19.79
N ASP A 726 16.32 -21.87 -20.74
CA ASP A 726 16.81 -20.91 -21.72
C ASP A 726 15.68 -20.44 -22.63
N HIS A 727 15.72 -19.16 -23.02
CA HIS A 727 14.77 -18.51 -23.91
C HIS A 727 13.30 -18.77 -23.50
N HIS A 728 13.01 -18.58 -22.22
CA HIS A 728 11.70 -18.75 -21.59
C HIS A 728 11.06 -20.14 -21.81
N GLY A 729 11.84 -21.17 -22.09
CA GLY A 729 11.35 -22.51 -22.48
C GLY A 729 10.95 -22.59 -23.94
N SER A 730 11.65 -21.90 -24.84
CA SER A 730 11.49 -22.00 -26.28
C SER A 730 11.74 -23.43 -26.78
N ARG A 731 11.08 -23.83 -27.88
CA ARG A 731 11.34 -25.08 -28.57
C ARG A 731 12.76 -25.14 -29.18
N TYR A 732 13.34 -23.98 -29.46
CA TYR A 732 14.67 -23.82 -30.09
C TYR A 732 15.80 -23.63 -29.05
N ALA A 733 15.52 -23.94 -27.80
CA ALA A 733 16.47 -23.96 -26.69
C ALA A 733 16.18 -25.17 -25.78
N ASN A 734 16.98 -25.37 -24.75
CA ASN A 734 16.84 -26.45 -23.76
C ASN A 734 17.08 -27.82 -24.40
N ALA A 735 18.22 -27.94 -25.10
CA ALA A 735 18.60 -29.17 -25.80
C ALA A 735 18.73 -30.35 -24.84
N GLU A 736 18.29 -31.54 -25.33
CA GLU A 736 18.38 -32.78 -24.55
C GLU A 736 19.82 -33.09 -24.12
N ALA A 737 20.80 -32.80 -25.00
CA ALA A 737 22.21 -32.99 -24.72
C ALA A 737 22.69 -32.15 -23.55
N LEU A 738 22.28 -30.87 -23.47
CA LEU A 738 22.59 -30.00 -22.32
C LEU A 738 21.94 -30.53 -21.04
N LEU A 739 20.65 -30.85 -21.09
CA LEU A 739 19.91 -31.33 -19.92
C LEU A 739 20.46 -32.64 -19.35
N LYS A 740 20.85 -33.59 -20.24
CA LYS A 740 21.53 -34.84 -19.83
C LYS A 740 22.90 -34.60 -19.20
N CYS A 741 23.60 -33.57 -19.64
CA CYS A 741 24.92 -33.21 -19.14
C CYS A 741 24.84 -32.54 -17.75
N ILE A 742 24.02 -31.48 -17.59
CA ILE A 742 23.89 -30.70 -16.36
C ILE A 742 22.98 -31.35 -15.32
N ARG A 743 22.04 -32.22 -15.70
CA ARG A 743 21.11 -32.99 -14.84
C ARG A 743 20.49 -32.14 -13.73
N PRO A 744 19.69 -31.11 -14.07
CA PRO A 744 19.18 -30.17 -13.07
C PRO A 744 18.15 -30.85 -12.16
N GLU A 745 18.17 -30.49 -10.87
CA GLU A 745 17.15 -30.94 -9.91
C GLU A 745 15.86 -30.10 -10.02
N ILE A 746 16.06 -28.76 -10.22
CA ILE A 746 14.97 -27.80 -10.39
C ILE A 746 15.22 -27.02 -11.67
N THR A 747 14.22 -26.96 -12.55
CA THR A 747 14.23 -26.07 -13.72
C THR A 747 13.06 -25.09 -13.63
N VAL A 748 13.33 -23.79 -13.84
CA VAL A 748 12.35 -22.72 -13.78
C VAL A 748 12.27 -22.00 -15.12
N ALA A 749 11.06 -21.90 -15.69
CA ALA A 749 10.75 -21.06 -16.84
C ALA A 749 10.04 -19.77 -16.40
N SER A 750 10.52 -18.63 -16.88
CA SER A 750 9.84 -17.35 -16.75
C SER A 750 9.10 -17.06 -18.04
N ALA A 751 7.77 -16.92 -18.00
CA ALA A 751 6.97 -16.60 -19.16
C ALA A 751 5.68 -15.86 -18.77
N GLY A 752 5.09 -15.11 -19.69
CA GLY A 752 3.84 -14.38 -19.51
C GLY A 752 2.63 -15.24 -19.82
N LYS A 753 1.51 -15.01 -19.12
CA LYS A 753 0.23 -15.62 -19.44
C LYS A 753 -0.22 -15.10 -20.83
N ASP A 754 -0.73 -16.00 -21.67
CA ASP A 754 -1.22 -15.68 -23.02
C ASP A 754 -0.17 -14.99 -23.92
N ASN A 755 1.13 -15.32 -23.71
CA ASN A 755 2.19 -14.78 -24.52
C ASN A 755 2.09 -15.27 -25.99
N ARG A 756 2.36 -14.37 -26.92
CA ARG A 756 2.25 -14.63 -28.38
C ARG A 756 3.25 -15.67 -28.92
N TYR A 757 4.27 -16.03 -28.14
CA TYR A 757 5.34 -16.94 -28.53
C TYR A 757 5.02 -18.41 -28.20
N GLY A 758 4.00 -18.63 -27.35
CA GLY A 758 3.64 -19.97 -26.86
C GLY A 758 4.69 -20.56 -25.91
N HIS A 759 5.40 -19.71 -25.16
CA HIS A 759 6.38 -20.12 -24.16
C HIS A 759 5.73 -20.37 -22.80
N PRO A 760 6.18 -21.39 -22.02
CA PRO A 760 7.11 -22.43 -22.42
C PRO A 760 6.45 -23.40 -23.42
N SER A 761 7.22 -23.85 -24.43
CA SER A 761 6.70 -24.78 -25.42
C SER A 761 6.51 -26.19 -24.82
N PRO A 762 5.46 -26.92 -25.19
CA PRO A 762 5.26 -28.31 -24.72
C PRO A 762 6.48 -29.21 -24.92
N ASP A 763 7.15 -29.08 -26.09
CA ASP A 763 8.34 -29.88 -26.42
C ASP A 763 9.50 -29.62 -25.45
N ALA A 764 9.77 -28.34 -25.11
CA ALA A 764 10.82 -27.99 -24.13
C ALA A 764 10.46 -28.50 -22.73
N VAL A 765 9.20 -28.33 -22.31
CA VAL A 765 8.72 -28.82 -21.02
C VAL A 765 8.86 -30.33 -20.91
N GLN A 766 8.55 -31.05 -21.99
CA GLN A 766 8.71 -32.50 -22.03
C GLN A 766 10.18 -32.91 -21.89
N ARG A 767 11.10 -32.33 -22.68
CA ARG A 767 12.56 -32.59 -22.56
C ARG A 767 13.09 -32.36 -21.17
N ILE A 768 12.65 -31.24 -20.53
CA ILE A 768 13.06 -30.90 -19.15
C ILE A 768 12.54 -31.94 -18.16
N LYS A 769 11.29 -32.39 -18.26
CA LYS A 769 10.73 -33.43 -17.38
C LYS A 769 11.38 -34.79 -17.60
N GLU A 770 11.66 -35.17 -18.83
CA GLU A 770 12.37 -36.41 -19.19
C GLU A 770 13.82 -36.44 -18.66
N SER A 771 14.45 -35.28 -18.47
CA SER A 771 15.76 -35.21 -17.79
C SER A 771 15.73 -35.52 -16.29
N GLY A 772 14.54 -35.70 -15.70
CA GLY A 772 14.31 -35.93 -14.29
C GLY A 772 14.23 -34.64 -13.44
N SER A 773 14.21 -33.47 -14.05
CA SER A 773 14.11 -32.18 -13.39
C SER A 773 12.67 -31.86 -12.95
N ARG A 774 12.51 -31.31 -11.74
CA ARG A 774 11.25 -30.71 -11.29
C ARG A 774 11.04 -29.38 -12.00
N PHE A 775 10.03 -29.31 -12.85
CA PHE A 775 9.73 -28.12 -13.64
C PHE A 775 8.74 -27.18 -12.94
N PHE A 776 9.05 -25.89 -12.95
CA PHE A 776 8.19 -24.82 -12.44
C PHE A 776 8.08 -23.70 -13.46
N CYS A 777 6.91 -23.04 -13.53
CA CYS A 777 6.68 -21.91 -14.43
C CYS A 777 6.02 -20.73 -13.69
N THR A 778 6.49 -19.50 -13.99
CA THR A 778 5.94 -18.27 -13.37
C THR A 778 4.48 -18.01 -13.77
N ILE A 779 3.98 -18.56 -14.89
CA ILE A 779 2.57 -18.45 -15.31
C ILE A 779 1.64 -19.03 -14.25
N GLU A 780 1.97 -20.20 -13.73
CA GLU A 780 1.14 -20.93 -12.77
C GLU A 780 1.47 -20.56 -11.33
N GLY A 781 2.77 -20.46 -11.00
CA GLY A 781 3.26 -20.28 -9.65
C GLY A 781 3.43 -18.83 -9.20
N GLY A 782 3.29 -17.84 -10.10
CA GLY A 782 3.76 -16.48 -9.81
C GLY A 782 5.26 -16.50 -9.56
N ARG A 783 5.74 -15.73 -8.58
CA ARG A 783 7.15 -15.79 -8.16
C ARG A 783 7.51 -17.20 -7.65
N ILE A 784 8.62 -17.73 -8.14
CA ILE A 784 9.16 -19.03 -7.73
C ILE A 784 10.41 -18.77 -6.89
N ARG A 785 10.44 -19.24 -5.65
CA ARG A 785 11.57 -19.11 -4.73
C ARG A 785 12.25 -20.45 -4.50
N VAL A 786 13.56 -20.47 -4.73
CA VAL A 786 14.41 -21.60 -4.37
C VAL A 786 15.32 -21.20 -3.21
N ARG A 787 15.32 -21.98 -2.13
CA ARG A 787 16.17 -21.77 -0.95
C ARG A 787 16.63 -23.09 -0.36
N VAL A 788 17.63 -23.00 0.51
CA VAL A 788 18.13 -24.16 1.24
C VAL A 788 17.57 -24.15 2.66
N ILE A 789 16.89 -25.23 3.04
CA ILE A 789 16.39 -25.47 4.38
C ILE A 789 16.89 -26.86 4.80
N GLU A 790 17.59 -26.94 5.93
CA GLU A 790 18.14 -28.21 6.44
C GLU A 790 18.94 -28.99 5.38
N ASN A 791 19.81 -28.31 4.64
CA ASN A 791 20.62 -28.85 3.54
C ASN A 791 19.80 -29.44 2.36
N LYS A 792 18.50 -29.12 2.23
CA LYS A 792 17.68 -29.51 1.08
C LYS A 792 17.22 -28.31 0.29
N LEU A 793 17.15 -28.47 -1.02
CA LEU A 793 16.55 -27.46 -1.91
C LEU A 793 15.03 -27.51 -1.78
N VAL A 794 14.47 -26.40 -1.34
CA VAL A 794 13.04 -26.19 -1.23
C VAL A 794 12.61 -25.16 -2.27
N CYS A 795 11.64 -25.52 -3.10
CA CYS A 795 11.03 -24.66 -4.09
C CYS A 795 9.61 -24.27 -3.64
N GLU A 796 9.32 -22.97 -3.59
CA GLU A 796 8.04 -22.41 -3.16
C GLU A 796 7.47 -21.50 -4.26
N THR A 797 6.19 -21.69 -4.58
CA THR A 797 5.45 -20.80 -5.47
C THR A 797 4.69 -19.75 -4.65
N TYR A 798 4.52 -18.55 -5.19
CA TYR A 798 3.79 -17.47 -4.52
C TYR A 798 2.28 -17.65 -4.64
N VAL A 799 1.84 -18.06 -5.82
CA VAL A 799 0.46 -18.48 -6.08
C VAL A 799 0.37 -19.98 -5.81
N LYS A 800 -0.66 -20.40 -5.08
CA LYS A 800 -0.85 -21.81 -4.71
C LYS A 800 -1.71 -22.53 -5.72
#